data_a696c20d275af18991d24f1857640ff8
#
_entry.id   a696c20d275af18991d24f1857640ff8
#
_cell.length_a   1.000
_cell.length_b   1.000
_cell.length_c   1.000
_cell.angle_alpha   90.00
_cell.angle_beta   90.00
_cell.angle_gamma   90.00
#
_symmetry.space_group_name_H-M   'P 1'
#
loop_
_entity.id
_entity.type
_entity.pdbx_description
1 polymer ?
#
loop_
_entity_poly.entity_id
_entity_poly.type
_entity_poly.pdbx_seq_one_letter_code
_entity_poly.pdbx_strand_id
1 'polypeptide(L)'
;MTRAGAIVATCFLLLPAAGAEAGGEPRLAPPEVVSAGRRDLSPPLRDIPETPVAASEEPALNLVLPNRWKAVVDEVSSEPACYAPEVLLDSGPMPSPIASFEGVSNRNGRFPSDANADVGLGHVMQWVNLSLAVWDKAGTLLYGPVNGNTLWYGFGGICETNNNGDPIVLYDPLANRWLASQLAFDWPQNFHQCVAVSATEDPTGPWYRYDFPYSATTLNDYPKLAVWPDAYYMAANQFDGETQEWRGQGVVALERERMLEGGDARMVRFDLYAVDPAFGGQLPADFDGPVPPPEGAPAYFAEIDDDAWGWESDRLQIWEFRVDWTDPARSTFGEAGFPDAVVDLTAAGFPFDSNLCNYSVACIPQPSGNRLDALADRLMWRLAYRNFGAHEALLASHTVDVDGSDHAGVRWYEIRDPGGSPFVAQAGTHAPDSDHRWMGSAAMDGAGDVALGYSVSSGTTCPSIRYAGRTASDPPGTLPRTETALLQGTGTQSWTSRWGDYSSMSVDPADDCTFWYTQQYYAALNSTAWKTRIGSFRFPECGSCPLLGRPFLAVAREAPTTLLSWTEAENAAAYDVIRGDLDVLRSGGGDFGPAVLGCPAADVVATTLELVEEDPGAGSAFWYLVRATALGCLGTLADEGTVAGGARDAGVAASAQTCP
;
A
#
# COMPACT_ATOMS: atom_id res chain seq x y z
N MET A 1 5.49 -79.19 -5.51
CA MET A 1 6.51 -78.46 -6.26
C MET A 1 6.43 -77.01 -5.80
N THR A 2 7.28 -76.72 -4.84
CA THR A 2 7.40 -75.43 -4.14
C THR A 2 8.29 -74.49 -4.94
N ARG A 3 7.82 -73.28 -5.25
CA ARG A 3 8.66 -72.19 -5.72
C ARG A 3 8.84 -71.16 -4.61
N ALA A 4 10.06 -71.06 -4.17
CA ALA A 4 10.52 -70.02 -3.24
C ALA A 4 10.64 -68.68 -4.00
N GLY A 5 10.00 -67.63 -3.49
CA GLY A 5 10.20 -66.26 -3.93
C GLY A 5 11.34 -65.61 -3.12
N ALA A 6 12.34 -65.14 -3.80
CA ALA A 6 13.43 -64.40 -3.20
C ALA A 6 12.98 -62.93 -2.92
N ILE A 7 13.10 -62.51 -1.67
CA ILE A 7 12.94 -61.13 -1.25
C ILE A 7 14.31 -60.44 -1.50
N VAL A 8 14.36 -59.49 -2.43
CA VAL A 8 15.49 -58.61 -2.61
C VAL A 8 15.35 -57.44 -1.62
N ALA A 9 16.12 -57.43 -0.58
CA ALA A 9 16.25 -56.31 0.32
C ALA A 9 17.18 -55.26 -0.33
N THR A 10 16.62 -54.18 -0.78
CA THR A 10 17.39 -53.03 -1.25
C THR A 10 17.87 -52.26 -0.03
N CYS A 11 19.15 -52.33 0.22
CA CYS A 11 19.84 -51.58 1.27
C CYS A 11 20.03 -50.14 0.75
N PHE A 12 19.26 -49.15 1.26
CA PHE A 12 19.56 -47.75 1.05
C PHE A 12 20.80 -47.39 1.90
N LEU A 13 21.90 -47.17 1.24
CA LEU A 13 23.06 -46.51 1.82
C LEU A 13 22.70 -45.03 2.03
N LEU A 14 22.47 -44.64 3.28
CA LEU A 14 22.48 -43.26 3.70
C LEU A 14 23.90 -42.73 3.51
N LEU A 15 24.14 -41.96 2.47
CA LEU A 15 25.29 -41.08 2.37
C LEU A 15 25.13 -40.00 3.45
N PRO A 16 26.16 -39.71 4.24
CA PRO A 16 26.11 -38.59 5.16
C PRO A 16 26.03 -37.30 4.35
N ALA A 17 25.07 -36.44 4.70
CA ALA A 17 25.00 -35.07 4.22
C ALA A 17 26.37 -34.42 4.43
N ALA A 18 26.89 -33.79 3.41
CA ALA A 18 28.10 -32.97 3.49
C ALA A 18 27.92 -31.96 4.60
N GLY A 19 28.90 -31.90 5.49
CA GLY A 19 28.85 -31.14 6.72
C GLY A 19 28.51 -29.67 6.45
N ALA A 20 27.47 -29.21 7.11
CA ALA A 20 27.30 -27.81 7.41
C ALA A 20 28.52 -27.38 8.25
N GLU A 21 29.25 -26.40 7.79
CA GLU A 21 30.28 -25.74 8.57
C GLU A 21 29.67 -25.19 9.88
N ALA A 22 30.39 -25.42 10.97
CA ALA A 22 29.90 -25.12 12.30
C ALA A 22 29.59 -23.63 12.50
N GLY A 23 28.33 -23.35 12.81
CA GLY A 23 27.83 -22.36 13.75
C GLY A 23 28.60 -21.07 13.98
N GLY A 24 28.47 -20.09 13.03
CA GLY A 24 28.38 -18.68 13.42
C GLY A 24 26.94 -18.36 13.77
N GLU A 25 26.69 -17.55 14.78
CA GLU A 25 25.36 -16.99 15.03
C GLU A 25 24.88 -16.31 13.75
N PRO A 26 23.58 -16.46 13.35
CA PRO A 26 23.02 -15.79 12.20
C PRO A 26 23.30 -14.29 12.34
N ARG A 27 23.86 -13.69 11.32
CA ARG A 27 24.34 -12.32 11.40
C ARG A 27 24.04 -11.57 10.11
N LEU A 28 23.31 -10.46 10.23
CA LEU A 28 23.15 -9.53 9.12
C LEU A 28 24.54 -9.02 8.67
N ALA A 29 24.83 -9.18 7.39
CA ALA A 29 26.02 -8.57 6.80
C ALA A 29 25.88 -7.05 6.78
N PRO A 30 26.97 -6.27 6.80
CA PRO A 30 26.92 -4.84 6.56
C PRO A 30 26.17 -4.54 5.26
N PRO A 31 25.45 -3.39 5.16
CA PRO A 31 24.74 -3.05 3.96
C PRO A 31 25.67 -2.91 2.75
N GLU A 32 25.20 -3.36 1.60
CA GLU A 32 25.85 -3.08 0.34
C GLU A 32 25.38 -1.69 -0.14
N VAL A 33 26.33 -0.84 -0.52
CA VAL A 33 26.06 0.50 -1.05
C VAL A 33 26.41 0.55 -2.52
N VAL A 34 25.42 0.77 -3.36
CA VAL A 34 25.57 0.77 -4.81
C VAL A 34 25.17 2.12 -5.37
N SER A 35 26.02 2.75 -6.18
CA SER A 35 25.64 3.95 -6.93
C SER A 35 24.90 3.55 -8.20
N ALA A 36 23.96 4.39 -8.65
CA ALA A 36 23.34 4.22 -9.95
C ALA A 36 24.43 4.13 -11.05
N GLY A 37 24.37 3.08 -11.86
CA GLY A 37 25.31 2.85 -12.96
C GLY A 37 25.11 3.85 -14.09
N ARG A 38 23.88 4.33 -14.28
CA ARG A 38 23.48 5.38 -15.22
C ARG A 38 22.40 6.23 -14.61
N ARG A 39 22.37 7.50 -15.00
CA ARG A 39 21.25 8.41 -14.76
C ARG A 39 21.16 9.47 -15.86
N ASP A 40 19.98 9.97 -16.13
CA ASP A 40 19.74 11.15 -16.97
C ASP A 40 18.36 11.78 -16.69
N LEU A 41 18.03 12.80 -17.47
CA LEU A 41 16.69 13.35 -17.59
C LEU A 41 16.14 13.01 -18.97
N SER A 42 14.99 12.33 -19.02
CA SER A 42 14.36 11.97 -20.28
C SER A 42 13.77 13.19 -21.02
N PRO A 43 13.52 13.10 -22.33
CA PRO A 43 12.49 13.93 -22.96
C PRO A 43 11.13 13.71 -22.27
N PRO A 44 10.14 14.61 -22.48
CA PRO A 44 8.77 14.33 -22.01
C PRO A 44 8.28 12.98 -22.51
N LEU A 45 7.70 12.16 -21.61
CA LEU A 45 7.27 10.79 -21.95
C LEU A 45 6.30 10.79 -23.15
N ARG A 46 5.42 11.80 -23.24
CA ARG A 46 4.48 11.96 -24.38
C ARG A 46 5.14 12.17 -25.74
N ASP A 47 6.41 12.57 -25.76
CA ASP A 47 7.19 12.80 -27.00
C ASP A 47 8.10 11.60 -27.35
N ILE A 48 8.15 10.58 -26.48
CA ILE A 48 8.98 9.38 -26.67
C ILE A 48 8.22 8.38 -27.53
N PRO A 49 8.81 7.91 -28.65
CA PRO A 49 8.21 6.85 -29.45
C PRO A 49 8.27 5.51 -28.70
N GLU A 50 7.28 4.64 -28.91
CA GLU A 50 7.27 3.31 -28.30
C GLU A 50 8.55 2.53 -28.65
N THR A 51 9.23 2.02 -27.61
CA THR A 51 10.42 1.20 -27.75
C THR A 51 10.01 -0.23 -28.10
N PRO A 52 10.54 -0.82 -29.20
CA PRO A 52 10.33 -2.22 -29.51
C PRO A 52 10.92 -3.12 -28.40
N VAL A 53 10.22 -4.18 -28.05
CA VAL A 53 10.75 -5.23 -27.18
C VAL A 53 11.55 -6.21 -28.02
N ALA A 54 12.81 -6.49 -27.64
CA ALA A 54 13.55 -7.62 -28.20
C ALA A 54 12.81 -8.91 -27.79
N ALA A 55 12.72 -9.88 -28.73
CA ALA A 55 12.19 -11.19 -28.39
C ALA A 55 13.15 -11.85 -27.37
N SER A 56 12.77 -11.91 -26.10
CA SER A 56 13.53 -12.62 -25.08
C SER A 56 13.00 -14.05 -24.94
N GLU A 57 13.88 -15.03 -24.96
CA GLU A 57 13.58 -16.41 -24.56
C GLU A 57 13.73 -16.51 -23.04
N GLU A 58 12.89 -15.81 -22.29
CA GLU A 58 12.86 -15.96 -20.85
C GLU A 58 12.18 -17.27 -20.47
N PRO A 59 12.77 -18.07 -19.57
CA PRO A 59 12.07 -19.22 -19.02
C PRO A 59 10.81 -18.77 -18.30
N ALA A 60 9.75 -19.58 -18.35
CA ALA A 60 8.60 -19.38 -17.48
C ALA A 60 9.03 -19.67 -16.05
N LEU A 61 9.33 -18.62 -15.28
CA LEU A 61 9.78 -18.74 -13.90
C LEU A 61 8.55 -19.00 -13.00
N ASN A 62 8.46 -20.19 -12.43
CA ASN A 62 7.56 -20.50 -11.33
C ASN A 62 8.38 -20.40 -10.04
N LEU A 63 8.67 -19.16 -9.61
CA LEU A 63 9.48 -18.89 -8.44
C LEU A 63 8.58 -18.88 -7.21
N VAL A 64 8.78 -19.83 -6.30
CA VAL A 64 7.94 -20.08 -5.13
C VAL A 64 8.77 -19.89 -3.86
N LEU A 65 8.17 -19.31 -2.82
CA LEU A 65 8.82 -19.15 -1.52
C LEU A 65 9.10 -20.52 -0.87
N PRO A 66 10.21 -20.70 -0.17
CA PRO A 66 10.62 -21.99 0.40
C PRO A 66 9.66 -22.45 1.51
N ASN A 67 9.56 -23.79 1.65
CA ASN A 67 8.72 -24.48 2.64
C ASN A 67 7.19 -24.30 2.50
N ARG A 68 6.74 -23.62 1.47
CA ARG A 68 5.34 -23.23 1.25
C ARG A 68 4.69 -23.92 0.05
N TRP A 69 5.28 -25.01 -0.51
CA TRP A 69 4.82 -25.58 -1.78
C TRP A 69 4.70 -27.10 -1.83
N LYS A 70 3.67 -27.60 -2.55
CA LYS A 70 3.51 -28.99 -3.03
C LYS A 70 2.81 -29.01 -4.40
N ALA A 71 3.16 -29.99 -5.24
CA ALA A 71 2.76 -30.08 -6.66
C ALA A 71 1.28 -30.41 -6.89
N VAL A 72 0.72 -29.95 -8.01
CA VAL A 72 -0.70 -29.92 -8.38
C VAL A 72 -1.10 -30.92 -9.43
N VAL A 73 -2.40 -31.25 -9.44
CA VAL A 73 -3.10 -31.98 -10.51
C VAL A 73 -4.27 -31.13 -11.01
N ASP A 74 -4.28 -30.80 -12.31
CA ASP A 74 -5.36 -30.06 -12.96
C ASP A 74 -6.58 -30.94 -13.22
N GLU A 75 -7.78 -30.53 -12.76
CA GLU A 75 -9.06 -31.05 -13.23
C GLU A 75 -9.80 -29.97 -14.02
N VAL A 76 -10.18 -30.30 -15.25
CA VAL A 76 -10.94 -29.42 -16.15
C VAL A 76 -12.45 -29.66 -15.95
N SER A 77 -13.18 -28.59 -15.61
CA SER A 77 -14.64 -28.59 -15.50
C SER A 77 -15.33 -28.47 -16.86
N SER A 78 -16.52 -29.06 -16.99
CA SER A 78 -17.32 -29.11 -18.22
C SER A 78 -18.53 -28.20 -18.17
N GLU A 79 -18.71 -27.43 -19.23
CA GLU A 79 -19.79 -26.50 -19.62
C GLU A 79 -19.85 -25.13 -18.89
N PRO A 80 -19.47 -24.05 -19.59
CA PRO A 80 -19.33 -22.73 -18.96
C PRO A 80 -20.58 -21.86 -19.11
N ALA A 81 -21.09 -21.38 -17.98
CA ALA A 81 -21.99 -20.23 -17.93
C ALA A 81 -21.60 -19.36 -16.74
N CYS A 82 -21.26 -18.09 -16.99
CA CYS A 82 -20.98 -17.14 -15.91
C CYS A 82 -22.27 -16.71 -15.21
N TYR A 83 -22.33 -16.89 -13.92
CA TYR A 83 -23.41 -16.42 -13.06
C TYR A 83 -22.87 -15.35 -12.09
N ALA A 84 -23.67 -14.39 -11.70
CA ALA A 84 -23.34 -13.36 -10.73
C ALA A 84 -24.35 -13.38 -9.59
N PRO A 85 -24.09 -14.09 -8.50
CA PRO A 85 -24.93 -14.00 -7.31
C PRO A 85 -24.74 -12.62 -6.67
N GLU A 86 -25.83 -12.03 -6.19
CA GLU A 86 -25.82 -10.84 -5.36
C GLU A 86 -26.12 -11.27 -3.92
N VAL A 87 -25.17 -10.98 -3.01
CA VAL A 87 -25.34 -11.19 -1.57
C VAL A 87 -25.64 -9.85 -0.93
N LEU A 88 -26.82 -9.72 -0.31
CA LEU A 88 -27.23 -8.50 0.39
C LEU A 88 -26.81 -8.61 1.86
N LEU A 89 -26.06 -7.60 2.34
CA LEU A 89 -25.69 -7.44 3.75
C LEU A 89 -26.52 -6.33 4.41
N ASP A 90 -26.63 -6.38 5.74
CA ASP A 90 -27.57 -5.56 6.51
C ASP A 90 -27.28 -4.04 6.47
N SER A 91 -26.05 -3.63 6.23
CA SER A 91 -25.61 -2.21 6.24
C SER A 91 -25.75 -1.52 4.86
N GLY A 92 -26.47 -2.14 3.92
CA GLY A 92 -26.62 -1.61 2.56
C GLY A 92 -25.41 -1.85 1.66
N PRO A 93 -25.46 -1.41 0.40
CA PRO A 93 -24.39 -1.65 -0.56
C PRO A 93 -23.19 -0.70 -0.34
N MET A 94 -22.02 -1.11 -0.81
CA MET A 94 -20.91 -0.21 -1.05
C MET A 94 -21.33 0.88 -2.05
N PRO A 95 -20.72 2.08 -1.98
CA PRO A 95 -20.96 3.13 -2.96
C PRO A 95 -20.72 2.64 -4.39
N SER A 96 -21.53 3.09 -5.35
CA SER A 96 -21.30 2.79 -6.75
C SER A 96 -20.01 3.44 -7.28
N PRO A 97 -19.36 2.89 -8.30
CA PRO A 97 -18.19 3.50 -8.91
C PRO A 97 -18.47 4.93 -9.40
N ILE A 98 -17.56 5.86 -9.07
CA ILE A 98 -17.56 7.23 -9.59
C ILE A 98 -16.96 7.24 -11.00
N ALA A 99 -15.83 6.55 -11.17
CA ALA A 99 -15.21 6.29 -12.45
C ALA A 99 -15.01 4.78 -12.63
N SER A 100 -15.12 4.29 -13.88
CA SER A 100 -14.84 2.91 -14.20
C SER A 100 -14.53 2.81 -15.71
N PHE A 101 -13.26 2.47 -16.06
CA PHE A 101 -12.80 2.41 -17.43
C PHE A 101 -11.78 1.29 -17.64
N GLU A 102 -11.58 0.91 -18.91
CA GLU A 102 -10.59 -0.11 -19.29
C GLU A 102 -9.18 0.39 -19.00
N GLY A 103 -8.41 -0.42 -18.29
CA GLY A 103 -6.97 -0.25 -18.14
C GLY A 103 -6.18 -0.91 -19.29
N VAL A 104 -4.89 -1.16 -19.06
CA VAL A 104 -4.02 -1.84 -20.02
C VAL A 104 -4.41 -3.32 -20.12
N SER A 105 -4.43 -3.86 -21.32
CA SER A 105 -4.67 -5.27 -21.60
C SER A 105 -3.37 -6.01 -21.92
N ASN A 106 -3.44 -7.35 -22.00
CA ASN A 106 -2.32 -8.18 -22.40
C ASN A 106 -1.90 -7.89 -23.85
N ARG A 107 -0.91 -7.03 -24.01
CA ARG A 107 -0.33 -6.68 -25.33
C ARG A 107 0.82 -7.61 -25.73
N ASN A 108 1.51 -8.18 -24.75
CA ASN A 108 2.80 -8.84 -24.94
C ASN A 108 2.73 -10.35 -24.69
N GLY A 109 1.53 -10.91 -24.42
CA GLY A 109 1.34 -12.34 -24.19
C GLY A 109 1.98 -12.84 -22.89
N ARG A 110 2.22 -11.97 -21.90
CA ARG A 110 2.81 -12.34 -20.61
C ARG A 110 1.75 -12.63 -19.54
N PHE A 111 2.14 -13.44 -18.57
CA PHE A 111 1.38 -13.85 -17.41
C PHE A 111 2.29 -13.91 -16.18
N PRO A 112 1.77 -13.46 -15.04
CA PRO A 112 0.47 -12.83 -14.79
C PRO A 112 0.40 -11.37 -15.29
N SER A 113 -0.66 -10.62 -14.91
CA SER A 113 -0.86 -9.24 -15.36
C SER A 113 -0.06 -8.22 -14.54
N ASP A 114 0.23 -8.51 -13.27
CA ASP A 114 0.88 -7.62 -12.32
C ASP A 114 0.22 -6.23 -12.31
N ALA A 115 -1.11 -6.25 -12.16
CA ALA A 115 -1.94 -5.07 -12.29
C ALA A 115 -1.65 -4.06 -11.18
N ASN A 116 -0.96 -2.98 -11.53
CA ASN A 116 -0.53 -1.94 -10.63
C ASN A 116 -0.90 -0.57 -11.18
N ALA A 117 -1.51 0.26 -10.37
CA ALA A 117 -1.83 1.64 -10.71
C ALA A 117 -1.79 2.50 -9.45
N ASP A 118 -1.53 3.78 -9.65
CA ASP A 118 -1.69 4.78 -8.60
C ASP A 118 -2.34 6.06 -9.15
N VAL A 119 -2.76 6.94 -8.23
CA VAL A 119 -3.46 8.18 -8.53
C VAL A 119 -2.70 9.37 -7.94
N GLY A 120 -2.46 10.39 -8.77
CA GLY A 120 -1.93 11.69 -8.34
C GLY A 120 -3.02 12.75 -8.32
N LEU A 121 -2.63 14.04 -8.24
CA LEU A 121 -3.60 15.14 -8.19
C LEU A 121 -4.48 15.23 -9.43
N GLY A 122 -3.97 14.93 -10.62
CA GLY A 122 -4.71 15.06 -11.88
C GLY A 122 -4.72 13.84 -12.78
N HIS A 123 -3.98 12.81 -12.46
CA HIS A 123 -3.71 11.68 -13.33
C HIS A 123 -3.88 10.34 -12.62
N VAL A 124 -4.12 9.30 -13.41
CA VAL A 124 -3.99 7.88 -13.03
C VAL A 124 -2.95 7.26 -13.94
N MET A 125 -1.94 6.62 -13.36
CA MET A 125 -0.95 5.87 -14.11
C MET A 125 -1.05 4.40 -13.77
N GLN A 126 -1.11 3.54 -14.79
CA GLN A 126 -1.11 2.10 -14.63
C GLN A 126 0.09 1.50 -15.36
N TRP A 127 0.73 0.55 -14.70
CA TRP A 127 1.73 -0.30 -15.32
C TRP A 127 1.38 -1.77 -15.07
N VAL A 128 1.35 -2.54 -16.12
CA VAL A 128 1.12 -3.98 -16.06
C VAL A 128 2.32 -4.70 -16.68
N ASN A 129 2.38 -6.00 -16.58
CA ASN A 129 3.34 -6.82 -17.35
C ASN A 129 3.04 -6.74 -18.84
N LEU A 130 3.76 -6.09 -19.60
CA LEU A 130 4.98 -5.32 -19.76
C LEU A 130 4.67 -3.93 -20.35
N SER A 131 3.56 -3.31 -19.99
CA SER A 131 3.06 -2.10 -20.66
C SER A 131 2.51 -1.08 -19.68
N LEU A 132 2.69 0.21 -19.98
CA LEU A 132 2.20 1.32 -19.18
C LEU A 132 1.27 2.24 -19.97
N ALA A 133 0.39 2.95 -19.25
CA ALA A 133 -0.43 4.00 -19.80
C ALA A 133 -0.84 5.02 -18.72
N VAL A 134 -1.26 6.21 -19.15
CA VAL A 134 -1.67 7.33 -18.29
C VAL A 134 -3.02 7.85 -18.76
N TRP A 135 -3.92 8.10 -17.80
CA TRP A 135 -5.24 8.68 -18.00
C TRP A 135 -5.42 9.93 -17.13
N ASP A 136 -6.40 10.76 -17.49
CA ASP A 136 -6.99 11.67 -16.52
C ASP A 136 -7.95 10.91 -15.58
N LYS A 137 -8.41 11.56 -14.51
CA LYS A 137 -9.33 10.96 -13.53
C LYS A 137 -10.73 10.67 -14.09
N ALA A 138 -11.07 11.20 -15.27
CA ALA A 138 -12.31 10.87 -15.97
C ALA A 138 -12.18 9.61 -16.87
N GLY A 139 -10.98 9.04 -16.97
CA GLY A 139 -10.68 7.87 -17.80
C GLY A 139 -10.33 8.20 -19.25
N THR A 140 -10.03 9.47 -19.57
CA THR A 140 -9.50 9.84 -20.89
C THR A 140 -8.05 9.43 -21.00
N LEU A 141 -7.71 8.59 -21.97
CA LEU A 141 -6.33 8.17 -22.21
C LEU A 141 -5.49 9.36 -22.66
N LEU A 142 -4.43 9.67 -21.93
CA LEU A 142 -3.50 10.76 -22.21
C LEU A 142 -2.22 10.27 -22.89
N TYR A 143 -1.75 9.05 -22.53
CA TYR A 143 -0.55 8.45 -23.09
C TYR A 143 -0.60 6.92 -23.05
N GLY A 144 -0.03 6.28 -24.05
CA GLY A 144 0.07 4.82 -24.14
C GLY A 144 -1.20 4.14 -24.69
N PRO A 145 -1.41 2.83 -24.45
CA PRO A 145 -0.45 1.91 -23.86
C PRO A 145 0.81 1.72 -24.71
N VAL A 146 1.96 1.74 -24.05
CA VAL A 146 3.27 1.49 -24.66
C VAL A 146 4.05 0.45 -23.85
N ASN A 147 5.09 -0.14 -24.43
CA ASN A 147 5.98 -1.04 -23.69
C ASN A 147 6.66 -0.32 -22.53
N GLY A 148 6.85 -0.99 -21.40
CA GLY A 148 7.40 -0.42 -20.18
C GLY A 148 8.78 0.20 -20.35
N ASN A 149 9.67 -0.45 -21.10
CA ASN A 149 11.01 0.06 -21.41
C ASN A 149 11.02 1.33 -22.27
N THR A 150 9.86 1.77 -22.79
CA THR A 150 9.72 3.07 -23.47
C THR A 150 10.12 4.23 -22.57
N LEU A 151 9.88 4.12 -21.27
CA LEU A 151 10.31 5.12 -20.30
C LEU A 151 11.83 5.36 -20.32
N TRP A 152 12.63 4.35 -20.73
CA TRP A 152 14.10 4.42 -20.86
C TRP A 152 14.61 4.62 -22.28
N TYR A 153 13.75 4.96 -23.26
CA TYR A 153 14.19 5.25 -24.62
C TYR A 153 15.32 6.30 -24.66
N GLY A 154 16.43 5.97 -25.35
CA GLY A 154 17.61 6.82 -25.45
C GLY A 154 18.49 6.89 -24.19
N PHE A 155 18.13 6.18 -23.13
CA PHE A 155 18.90 6.09 -21.88
C PHE A 155 20.18 5.24 -22.06
N GLY A 156 20.11 4.24 -22.88
CA GLY A 156 21.17 3.23 -23.09
C GLY A 156 21.22 2.19 -21.96
N GLY A 157 21.90 1.08 -22.24
CA GLY A 157 22.04 -0.02 -21.30
C GLY A 157 20.80 -0.89 -21.17
N ILE A 158 20.81 -1.72 -20.14
CA ILE A 158 19.85 -2.82 -19.96
C ILE A 158 18.41 -2.33 -19.73
N CYS A 159 18.22 -1.20 -19.06
CA CYS A 159 16.90 -0.62 -18.82
C CYS A 159 16.19 -0.19 -20.11
N GLU A 160 16.94 0.23 -21.16
CA GLU A 160 16.36 0.55 -22.46
C GLU A 160 16.05 -0.70 -23.27
N THR A 161 16.99 -1.66 -23.27
CA THR A 161 16.89 -2.82 -24.19
C THR A 161 15.96 -3.90 -23.70
N ASN A 162 15.76 -4.02 -22.39
CA ASN A 162 15.02 -5.10 -21.76
C ASN A 162 13.72 -4.60 -21.14
N ASN A 163 12.69 -5.45 -21.13
CA ASN A 163 11.37 -5.18 -20.60
C ASN A 163 10.89 -6.45 -19.86
N ASN A 164 11.48 -6.70 -18.66
CA ASN A 164 11.35 -7.98 -17.99
C ASN A 164 10.18 -8.04 -17.01
N GLY A 165 9.54 -6.90 -16.71
CA GLY A 165 8.30 -6.89 -15.96
C GLY A 165 8.42 -6.54 -14.48
N ASP A 166 7.51 -7.06 -13.70
CA ASP A 166 7.28 -6.79 -12.28
C ASP A 166 7.25 -5.29 -11.96
N PRO A 167 6.41 -4.53 -12.70
CA PRO A 167 6.43 -3.09 -12.58
C PRO A 167 5.75 -2.63 -11.29
N ILE A 168 6.25 -1.51 -10.74
CA ILE A 168 5.57 -0.75 -9.71
C ILE A 168 5.50 0.72 -10.14
N VAL A 169 4.31 1.31 -10.00
CA VAL A 169 4.11 2.75 -10.10
C VAL A 169 3.47 3.25 -8.81
N LEU A 170 4.01 4.35 -8.28
CA LEU A 170 3.52 5.03 -7.08
C LEU A 170 3.47 6.53 -7.31
N TYR A 171 2.56 7.19 -6.63
CA TYR A 171 2.57 8.62 -6.49
C TYR A 171 3.19 9.00 -5.14
N ASP A 172 4.17 9.89 -5.17
CA ASP A 172 4.82 10.46 -4.00
C ASP A 172 4.10 11.75 -3.60
N PRO A 173 3.18 11.73 -2.63
CA PRO A 173 2.42 12.91 -2.23
C PRO A 173 3.27 13.95 -1.51
N LEU A 174 4.40 13.55 -0.91
CA LEU A 174 5.32 14.46 -0.21
C LEU A 174 6.09 15.36 -1.18
N ALA A 175 6.31 14.90 -2.41
CA ALA A 175 7.03 15.64 -3.42
C ALA A 175 6.15 16.08 -4.61
N ASN A 176 4.92 15.58 -4.70
CA ASN A 176 4.04 15.71 -5.86
C ASN A 176 4.76 15.20 -7.12
N ARG A 177 5.19 13.93 -7.08
CA ARG A 177 5.95 13.24 -8.14
C ARG A 177 5.45 11.80 -8.31
N TRP A 178 5.81 11.23 -9.42
CA TRP A 178 5.58 9.82 -9.72
C TRP A 178 6.87 9.03 -9.59
N LEU A 179 6.79 7.87 -8.99
CA LEU A 179 7.83 6.84 -8.95
C LEU A 179 7.41 5.70 -9.86
N ALA A 180 8.31 5.24 -10.70
CA ALA A 180 8.09 4.12 -11.60
C ALA A 180 9.29 3.18 -11.60
N SER A 181 9.05 1.89 -11.63
CA SER A 181 10.12 0.89 -11.55
C SER A 181 9.78 -0.38 -12.31
N GLN A 182 10.80 -1.04 -12.86
CA GLN A 182 10.71 -2.37 -13.45
C GLN A 182 12.03 -3.13 -13.31
N LEU A 183 11.98 -4.44 -13.46
CA LEU A 183 13.15 -5.30 -13.62
C LEU A 183 13.79 -5.12 -14.99
N ALA A 184 15.12 -5.30 -15.06
CA ALA A 184 15.85 -5.52 -16.30
C ALA A 184 17.01 -6.47 -16.05
N PHE A 185 17.12 -7.53 -16.87
CA PHE A 185 18.19 -8.50 -16.75
C PHE A 185 18.50 -9.19 -18.07
N ASP A 186 19.74 -9.68 -18.21
CA ASP A 186 20.17 -10.58 -19.27
C ASP A 186 20.30 -11.99 -18.68
N TRP A 187 19.19 -12.76 -18.74
CA TRP A 187 19.16 -14.08 -18.14
C TRP A 187 20.34 -14.97 -18.53
N PRO A 188 20.99 -15.65 -17.59
CA PRO A 188 20.71 -15.77 -16.12
C PRO A 188 21.57 -14.83 -15.26
N GLN A 189 21.96 -13.67 -15.74
CA GLN A 189 22.91 -12.75 -15.13
C GLN A 189 22.47 -11.28 -15.26
N ASN A 190 23.24 -10.39 -14.61
CA ASN A 190 23.09 -8.93 -14.74
C ASN A 190 21.69 -8.43 -14.38
N PHE A 191 21.28 -8.65 -13.14
CA PHE A 191 20.00 -8.21 -12.61
C PHE A 191 20.07 -6.75 -12.15
N HIS A 192 19.15 -5.95 -12.64
CA HIS A 192 19.08 -4.52 -12.41
C HIS A 192 17.67 -4.11 -11.94
N GLN A 193 17.60 -3.05 -11.16
CA GLN A 193 16.37 -2.33 -10.86
C GLN A 193 16.39 -1.01 -11.59
N CYS A 194 15.54 -0.87 -12.60
CA CYS A 194 15.33 0.37 -13.33
C CYS A 194 14.30 1.21 -12.58
N VAL A 195 14.69 2.41 -12.15
CA VAL A 195 13.83 3.29 -11.35
C VAL A 195 13.78 4.67 -11.99
N ALA A 196 12.61 5.29 -12.03
CA ALA A 196 12.45 6.63 -12.55
C ALA A 196 11.53 7.46 -11.64
N VAL A 197 11.86 8.76 -11.50
CA VAL A 197 11.05 9.73 -10.76
C VAL A 197 10.66 10.85 -11.72
N SER A 198 9.36 11.19 -11.79
CA SER A 198 8.92 12.27 -12.67
C SER A 198 9.52 13.61 -12.24
N ALA A 199 9.92 14.43 -13.20
CA ALA A 199 10.48 15.75 -12.90
C ALA A 199 9.40 16.76 -12.48
N THR A 200 8.12 16.45 -12.75
CA THR A 200 6.95 17.28 -12.40
C THR A 200 5.79 16.39 -11.96
N GLU A 201 4.69 16.98 -11.56
CA GLU A 201 3.43 16.29 -11.24
C GLU A 201 2.76 15.58 -12.44
N ASP A 202 3.12 16.00 -13.67
CA ASP A 202 2.61 15.42 -14.91
C ASP A 202 3.43 14.18 -15.30
N PRO A 203 2.89 12.96 -15.18
CA PRO A 203 3.62 11.72 -15.50
C PRO A 203 3.90 11.58 -17.01
N THR A 204 3.26 12.36 -17.87
CA THR A 204 3.56 12.41 -19.31
C THR A 204 4.72 13.36 -19.65
N GLY A 205 5.23 14.08 -18.65
CA GLY A 205 6.40 14.97 -18.73
C GLY A 205 7.74 14.23 -18.72
N PRO A 206 8.85 14.95 -18.45
CA PRO A 206 10.17 14.34 -18.35
C PRO A 206 10.36 13.60 -17.02
N TRP A 207 11.27 12.61 -17.01
CA TRP A 207 11.59 11.75 -15.88
C TRP A 207 13.09 11.73 -15.60
N TYR A 208 13.50 11.82 -14.33
CA TYR A 208 14.82 11.44 -13.86
C TYR A 208 14.90 9.92 -13.82
N ARG A 209 15.81 9.32 -14.60
CA ARG A 209 15.91 7.87 -14.80
C ARG A 209 17.20 7.34 -14.20
N TYR A 210 17.12 6.16 -13.60
CA TYR A 210 18.22 5.51 -12.89
C TYR A 210 18.27 4.03 -13.24
N ASP A 211 19.50 3.53 -13.41
CA ASP A 211 19.81 2.12 -13.57
C ASP A 211 20.64 1.70 -12.35
N PHE A 212 20.03 0.92 -11.44
CA PHE A 212 20.72 0.37 -10.28
C PHE A 212 21.10 -1.10 -10.54
N PRO A 213 22.41 -1.43 -10.70
CA PRO A 213 22.84 -2.82 -10.69
C PRO A 213 22.49 -3.47 -9.35
N TYR A 214 21.58 -4.45 -9.37
CA TYR A 214 21.16 -5.13 -8.16
C TYR A 214 22.13 -6.26 -7.80
N SER A 215 22.39 -7.19 -8.74
CA SER A 215 23.33 -8.29 -8.56
C SER A 215 23.77 -8.85 -9.91
N ALA A 216 25.00 -9.39 -9.95
CA ALA A 216 25.48 -10.11 -11.14
C ALA A 216 24.81 -11.48 -11.32
N THR A 217 24.35 -12.12 -10.24
CA THR A 217 23.92 -13.53 -10.24
C THR A 217 22.60 -13.78 -9.50
N THR A 218 22.06 -12.80 -8.77
CA THR A 218 20.87 -12.96 -7.94
C THR A 218 19.74 -12.13 -8.51
N LEU A 219 18.65 -12.78 -8.95
CA LEU A 219 17.41 -12.15 -9.40
C LEU A 219 16.71 -11.51 -8.21
N ASN A 220 16.24 -10.29 -8.38
CA ASN A 220 15.40 -9.52 -7.46
C ASN A 220 13.93 -9.58 -7.89
N ASP A 221 13.34 -10.76 -7.79
CA ASP A 221 11.98 -11.06 -8.21
C ASP A 221 10.93 -10.41 -7.31
N TYR A 222 9.75 -10.13 -7.87
CA TYR A 222 8.60 -9.64 -7.13
C TYR A 222 8.88 -8.34 -6.33
N PRO A 223 9.58 -7.32 -6.91
CA PRO A 223 9.92 -6.11 -6.18
C PRO A 223 8.66 -5.36 -5.76
N LYS A 224 8.62 -4.92 -4.51
CA LYS A 224 7.54 -4.08 -3.98
C LYS A 224 8.15 -2.81 -3.44
N LEU A 225 7.69 -1.67 -3.96
CA LEU A 225 8.21 -0.36 -3.60
C LEU A 225 7.24 0.39 -2.70
N ALA A 226 7.78 1.38 -1.99
CA ALA A 226 7.05 2.28 -1.12
C ALA A 226 7.68 3.66 -1.07
N VAL A 227 6.87 4.67 -0.81
CA VAL A 227 7.28 6.06 -0.59
C VAL A 227 7.42 6.32 0.91
N TRP A 228 8.56 6.89 1.30
CA TRP A 228 8.81 7.35 2.67
C TRP A 228 9.57 8.68 2.64
N PRO A 229 9.56 9.49 3.70
CA PRO A 229 10.19 10.81 3.66
C PRO A 229 11.68 10.81 3.29
N ASP A 230 12.45 9.85 3.77
CA ASP A 230 13.91 9.78 3.65
C ASP A 230 14.42 8.89 2.51
N ALA A 231 13.57 7.98 1.99
CA ALA A 231 13.95 7.10 0.89
C ALA A 231 12.72 6.59 0.11
N TYR A 232 12.95 6.04 -1.09
CA TYR A 232 12.05 5.04 -1.66
C TYR A 232 12.54 3.67 -1.22
N TYR A 233 11.68 2.90 -0.57
CA TYR A 233 12.04 1.59 -0.06
C TYR A 233 11.57 0.49 -0.99
N MET A 234 12.28 -0.65 -0.99
CA MET A 234 11.93 -1.80 -1.81
C MET A 234 12.22 -3.09 -1.05
N ALA A 235 11.36 -4.07 -1.20
CA ALA A 235 11.60 -5.47 -0.84
C ALA A 235 11.59 -6.32 -2.11
N ALA A 236 12.43 -7.36 -2.19
CA ALA A 236 12.45 -8.28 -3.31
C ALA A 236 12.79 -9.70 -2.85
N ASN A 237 12.10 -10.69 -3.38
CA ASN A 237 12.45 -12.09 -3.26
C ASN A 237 13.69 -12.38 -4.09
N GLN A 238 14.67 -13.08 -3.53
CA GLN A 238 15.92 -13.32 -4.22
C GLN A 238 16.02 -14.78 -4.68
N PHE A 239 16.45 -14.98 -5.93
CA PHE A 239 16.70 -16.30 -6.50
C PHE A 239 18.04 -16.32 -7.23
N ASP A 240 18.71 -17.47 -7.20
CA ASP A 240 19.91 -17.69 -7.98
C ASP A 240 19.58 -17.72 -9.48
N GLY A 241 20.27 -16.90 -10.26
CA GLY A 241 19.98 -16.75 -11.69
C GLY A 241 20.21 -18.04 -12.50
N GLU A 242 21.17 -18.88 -12.13
CA GLU A 242 21.46 -20.12 -12.87
C GLU A 242 20.61 -21.30 -12.38
N THR A 243 20.50 -21.48 -11.06
CA THR A 243 19.82 -22.65 -10.47
C THR A 243 18.35 -22.39 -10.17
N GLN A 244 17.93 -21.13 -10.13
CA GLN A 244 16.59 -20.68 -9.70
C GLN A 244 16.26 -21.04 -8.25
N GLU A 245 17.27 -21.39 -7.45
CA GLU A 245 17.10 -21.66 -6.04
C GLU A 245 16.85 -20.38 -5.26
N TRP A 246 16.03 -20.48 -4.24
CA TRP A 246 15.75 -19.41 -3.31
C TRP A 246 17.04 -18.88 -2.63
N ARG A 247 17.15 -17.56 -2.56
CA ARG A 247 18.28 -16.83 -1.96
C ARG A 247 17.83 -15.80 -0.92
N GLY A 248 16.65 -15.96 -0.32
CA GLY A 248 16.16 -15.13 0.77
C GLY A 248 15.50 -13.83 0.32
N GLN A 249 15.32 -12.96 1.28
CA GLN A 249 14.71 -11.64 1.10
C GLN A 249 15.81 -10.58 0.96
N GLY A 250 15.68 -9.71 -0.03
CA GLY A 250 16.46 -8.49 -0.16
C GLY A 250 15.62 -7.27 0.21
N VAL A 251 16.21 -6.33 0.96
CA VAL A 251 15.55 -5.06 1.31
C VAL A 251 16.45 -3.89 0.97
N VAL A 252 15.85 -2.81 0.47
CA VAL A 252 16.56 -1.73 -0.22
C VAL A 252 16.01 -0.37 0.20
N ALA A 253 16.91 0.61 0.36
CA ALA A 253 16.58 2.03 0.39
C ALA A 253 17.24 2.73 -0.80
N LEU A 254 16.48 3.55 -1.54
CA LEU A 254 16.95 4.37 -2.66
C LEU A 254 16.97 5.84 -2.23
N GLU A 255 18.02 6.58 -2.58
CA GLU A 255 18.28 7.96 -2.11
C GLU A 255 17.30 8.95 -2.76
N ARG A 256 16.08 9.02 -2.19
CA ARG A 256 14.92 9.76 -2.71
C ARG A 256 15.26 11.24 -2.99
N GLU A 257 15.89 11.95 -2.07
CA GLU A 257 16.21 13.37 -2.22
C GLU A 257 17.05 13.61 -3.49
N ARG A 258 18.09 12.78 -3.69
CA ARG A 258 18.92 12.85 -4.89
C ARG A 258 18.18 12.51 -6.16
N MET A 259 17.26 11.53 -6.09
CA MET A 259 16.47 11.15 -7.25
C MET A 259 15.47 12.22 -7.65
N LEU A 260 14.88 12.95 -6.69
CA LEU A 260 13.99 14.08 -6.94
C LEU A 260 14.69 15.25 -7.62
N GLU A 261 16.00 15.41 -7.39
CA GLU A 261 16.84 16.45 -7.99
C GLU A 261 17.49 16.00 -9.31
N GLY A 262 17.39 14.73 -9.70
CA GLY A 262 18.14 14.16 -10.82
C GLY A 262 19.64 14.05 -10.54
N GLY A 263 20.03 14.04 -9.25
CA GLY A 263 21.42 13.94 -8.79
C GLY A 263 21.98 12.52 -8.80
N ASP A 264 23.24 12.36 -8.40
CA ASP A 264 23.84 11.04 -8.18
C ASP A 264 23.17 10.38 -6.96
N ALA A 265 22.45 9.30 -7.18
CA ALA A 265 21.69 8.56 -6.16
C ALA A 265 22.34 7.23 -5.83
N ARG A 266 22.18 6.80 -4.60
CA ARG A 266 22.68 5.52 -4.07
C ARG A 266 21.52 4.60 -3.72
N MET A 267 21.83 3.32 -3.72
CA MET A 267 21.04 2.22 -3.19
C MET A 267 21.77 1.64 -1.99
N VAL A 268 21.07 1.45 -0.88
CA VAL A 268 21.55 0.71 0.31
C VAL A 268 20.76 -0.58 0.39
N ARG A 269 21.43 -1.73 0.36
CA ARG A 269 20.80 -3.06 0.32
C ARG A 269 21.26 -3.93 1.47
N PHE A 270 20.32 -4.65 2.09
CA PHE A 270 20.59 -5.77 2.97
C PHE A 270 20.09 -7.07 2.35
N ASP A 271 20.86 -8.14 2.55
CA ASP A 271 20.51 -9.51 2.18
C ASP A 271 20.22 -10.30 3.46
N LEU A 272 19.00 -10.81 3.60
CA LEU A 272 18.55 -11.49 4.81
C LEU A 272 18.77 -13.01 4.78
N TYR A 273 19.27 -13.59 3.67
CA TYR A 273 19.41 -15.05 3.53
C TYR A 273 20.28 -15.69 4.63
N ALA A 274 21.33 -14.98 5.05
CA ALA A 274 22.22 -15.46 6.11
C ALA A 274 21.66 -15.27 7.53
N VAL A 275 20.62 -14.45 7.68
CA VAL A 275 19.90 -14.23 8.95
C VAL A 275 18.89 -15.34 9.15
N ASP A 276 17.92 -15.43 8.26
CA ASP A 276 16.97 -16.53 8.18
C ASP A 276 16.52 -16.73 6.71
N PRO A 277 16.82 -17.89 6.11
CA PRO A 277 16.38 -18.19 4.74
C PRO A 277 14.86 -18.36 4.61
N ALA A 278 14.10 -18.39 5.70
CA ALA A 278 12.64 -18.46 5.68
C ALA A 278 11.98 -17.09 5.45
N PHE A 279 12.68 -15.98 5.70
CA PHE A 279 12.15 -14.65 5.44
C PHE A 279 11.90 -14.44 3.95
N GLY A 280 10.67 -13.96 3.61
CA GLY A 280 10.28 -13.73 2.22
C GLY A 280 8.87 -13.17 2.09
N GLY A 281 8.62 -12.45 0.99
CA GLY A 281 7.33 -11.81 0.75
C GLY A 281 7.10 -10.57 1.61
N GLN A 282 8.16 -9.94 2.11
CA GLN A 282 8.08 -8.70 2.88
C GLN A 282 7.53 -7.55 2.03
N LEU A 283 6.76 -6.68 2.66
CA LEU A 283 6.26 -5.44 2.06
C LEU A 283 6.79 -4.23 2.82
N PRO A 284 7.37 -3.23 2.15
CA PRO A 284 7.63 -1.92 2.74
C PRO A 284 6.31 -1.16 2.92
N ALA A 285 6.21 -0.40 4.01
CA ALA A 285 5.07 0.47 4.30
C ALA A 285 5.06 1.68 3.37
N ASP A 286 3.97 1.85 2.64
CA ASP A 286 3.79 2.89 1.63
C ASP A 286 2.87 3.99 2.16
N PHE A 287 3.35 5.23 2.10
CA PHE A 287 2.76 6.40 2.74
C PHE A 287 1.53 6.91 2.01
N ASP A 288 0.42 7.01 2.74
CA ASP A 288 -0.84 7.65 2.33
C ASP A 288 -1.19 8.86 3.20
N GLY A 289 -1.89 9.82 2.61
CA GLY A 289 -2.48 10.95 3.30
C GLY A 289 -1.58 12.18 3.42
N PRO A 290 -2.08 13.25 4.06
CA PRO A 290 -1.39 14.53 4.13
C PRO A 290 -0.41 14.67 5.30
N VAL A 291 -0.50 13.81 6.32
CA VAL A 291 0.33 13.90 7.53
C VAL A 291 1.51 12.93 7.41
N PRO A 292 2.75 13.44 7.29
CA PRO A 292 3.91 12.56 7.18
C PRO A 292 4.12 11.75 8.46
N PRO A 293 4.92 10.65 8.40
CA PRO A 293 5.40 9.98 9.58
C PRO A 293 6.12 10.97 10.52
N PRO A 294 6.20 10.67 11.83
CA PRO A 294 6.97 11.48 12.77
C PRO A 294 8.41 11.69 12.28
N GLU A 295 9.00 12.84 12.57
CA GLU A 295 10.37 13.15 12.18
C GLU A 295 11.36 12.10 12.69
N GLY A 296 12.12 11.49 11.78
CA GLY A 296 13.07 10.42 12.09
C GLY A 296 12.44 9.04 12.32
N ALA A 297 11.14 8.87 12.05
CA ALA A 297 10.52 7.55 12.05
C ALA A 297 11.18 6.64 11.01
N PRO A 298 11.47 5.37 11.35
CA PRO A 298 11.99 4.40 10.40
C PRO A 298 10.91 4.07 9.34
N ALA A 299 11.32 3.53 8.21
CA ALA A 299 10.37 2.83 7.35
C ALA A 299 10.07 1.44 7.92
N TYR A 300 8.80 1.08 7.92
CA TYR A 300 8.36 -0.23 8.40
C TYR A 300 8.30 -1.22 7.25
N PHE A 301 8.66 -2.48 7.54
CA PHE A 301 8.46 -3.62 6.64
C PHE A 301 7.67 -4.67 7.41
N ALA A 302 6.80 -5.39 6.73
CA ALA A 302 6.00 -6.42 7.37
C ALA A 302 5.97 -7.72 6.56
N GLU A 303 5.85 -8.83 7.28
CA GLU A 303 5.69 -10.20 6.77
C GLU A 303 4.71 -10.95 7.66
N ILE A 304 3.96 -11.90 7.11
CA ILE A 304 3.16 -12.86 7.89
C ILE A 304 3.81 -14.24 7.87
N ASP A 305 3.62 -14.98 8.95
CA ASP A 305 3.94 -16.40 9.03
C ASP A 305 2.78 -17.18 9.62
N ASP A 306 2.48 -18.30 8.98
CA ASP A 306 1.50 -19.29 9.39
C ASP A 306 2.16 -20.33 10.31
N ASP A 307 1.50 -20.79 11.35
CA ASP A 307 2.00 -21.83 12.25
C ASP A 307 2.23 -23.17 11.51
N ALA A 308 1.47 -23.42 10.44
CA ALA A 308 1.67 -24.56 9.56
C ALA A 308 3.04 -24.58 8.85
N TRP A 309 3.77 -23.46 8.81
CA TRP A 309 5.13 -23.39 8.26
C TRP A 309 6.23 -23.73 9.28
N GLY A 310 5.82 -24.08 10.50
CA GLY A 310 6.73 -24.53 11.56
C GLY A 310 7.03 -23.49 12.64
N TRP A 311 6.29 -22.38 12.63
CA TRP A 311 6.32 -21.40 13.71
C TRP A 311 5.44 -21.84 14.90
N GLU A 312 5.64 -21.22 16.08
CA GLU A 312 4.87 -21.55 17.29
C GLU A 312 3.41 -21.06 17.22
N SER A 313 3.16 -19.99 16.46
CA SER A 313 1.85 -19.35 16.26
C SER A 313 1.84 -18.57 14.96
N ASP A 314 0.63 -18.29 14.46
CA ASP A 314 0.45 -17.31 13.41
C ASP A 314 0.90 -15.94 13.87
N ARG A 315 1.64 -15.23 13.03
CA ARG A 315 2.24 -13.98 13.44
C ARG A 315 2.40 -12.97 12.30
N LEU A 316 2.48 -11.72 12.67
CA LEU A 316 2.90 -10.64 11.82
C LEU A 316 4.21 -10.11 12.38
N GLN A 317 5.23 -10.06 11.55
CA GLN A 317 6.55 -9.57 11.90
C GLN A 317 6.74 -8.17 11.31
N ILE A 318 7.39 -7.28 12.07
CA ILE A 318 7.64 -5.90 11.67
C ILE A 318 9.13 -5.59 11.86
N TRP A 319 9.75 -5.05 10.82
CA TRP A 319 11.13 -4.55 10.81
C TRP A 319 11.14 -3.04 10.65
N GLU A 320 12.12 -2.40 11.21
CA GLU A 320 12.46 -1.00 11.02
C GLU A 320 13.67 -0.87 10.09
N PHE A 321 13.55 -0.15 8.99
CA PHE A 321 14.68 0.24 8.17
C PHE A 321 15.06 1.68 8.51
N ARG A 322 16.29 1.88 8.99
CA ARG A 322 16.86 3.20 9.28
C ARG A 322 18.05 3.42 8.36
N VAL A 323 17.89 4.25 7.34
CA VAL A 323 18.96 4.61 6.43
C VAL A 323 19.72 5.83 6.92
N ASP A 324 21.06 5.79 6.87
CA ASP A 324 21.93 6.94 7.14
C ASP A 324 22.63 7.38 5.83
N TRP A 325 22.08 8.38 5.18
CA TRP A 325 22.64 8.88 3.92
C TRP A 325 23.97 9.62 4.08
N THR A 326 24.34 10.04 5.29
CA THR A 326 25.66 10.64 5.59
C THR A 326 26.74 9.58 5.66
N ASP A 327 26.43 8.42 6.23
CA ASP A 327 27.29 7.25 6.31
C ASP A 327 26.47 5.97 6.10
N PRO A 328 26.21 5.59 4.84
CA PRO A 328 25.34 4.45 4.53
C PRO A 328 25.74 3.12 5.17
N ALA A 329 27.01 2.95 5.56
CA ALA A 329 27.45 1.77 6.29
C ALA A 329 26.87 1.66 7.72
N ARG A 330 26.29 2.74 8.24
CA ARG A 330 25.60 2.78 9.54
C ARG A 330 24.10 2.52 9.45
N SER A 331 23.58 2.35 8.26
CA SER A 331 22.17 1.97 8.07
C SER A 331 21.89 0.63 8.76
N THR A 332 20.66 0.47 9.25
CA THR A 332 20.22 -0.75 9.96
C THR A 332 18.91 -1.26 9.39
N PHE A 333 18.71 -2.55 9.48
CA PHE A 333 17.45 -3.23 9.19
C PHE A 333 17.15 -4.22 10.29
N GLY A 334 16.05 -3.99 11.03
CA GLY A 334 15.67 -4.77 12.17
C GLY A 334 16.75 -4.85 13.27
N GLU A 335 16.54 -5.68 14.25
CA GLU A 335 17.56 -6.03 15.24
C GLU A 335 18.55 -7.07 14.67
N ALA A 336 19.59 -6.57 14.00
CA ALA A 336 20.59 -7.39 13.29
C ALA A 336 19.97 -8.28 12.17
N GLY A 337 18.91 -7.81 11.51
CA GLY A 337 18.18 -8.51 10.45
C GLY A 337 16.92 -9.24 10.92
N PHE A 338 16.75 -9.46 12.22
CA PHE A 338 15.53 -9.99 12.80
C PHE A 338 14.47 -8.89 12.99
N PRO A 339 13.18 -9.23 13.08
CA PRO A 339 12.13 -8.23 13.27
C PRO A 339 12.31 -7.48 14.60
N ASP A 340 12.02 -6.17 14.58
CA ASP A 340 12.00 -5.32 15.78
C ASP A 340 10.79 -5.64 16.65
N ALA A 341 9.71 -6.10 16.02
CA ALA A 341 8.49 -6.51 16.73
C ALA A 341 7.82 -7.72 16.06
N VAL A 342 7.19 -8.54 16.89
CA VAL A 342 6.37 -9.68 16.47
C VAL A 342 5.00 -9.57 17.15
N VAL A 343 3.95 -9.51 16.36
CA VAL A 343 2.58 -9.58 16.82
C VAL A 343 2.10 -11.02 16.70
N ASP A 344 1.90 -11.70 17.83
CA ASP A 344 1.30 -13.04 17.88
C ASP A 344 -0.19 -12.94 17.58
N LEU A 345 -0.56 -13.28 16.35
CA LEU A 345 -1.95 -13.19 15.85
C LEU A 345 -2.84 -14.23 16.51
N THR A 346 -2.31 -15.41 16.84
CA THR A 346 -3.05 -16.46 17.55
C THR A 346 -3.41 -16.02 18.97
N ALA A 347 -2.44 -15.47 19.72
CA ALA A 347 -2.70 -14.95 21.06
C ALA A 347 -3.58 -13.69 21.04
N ALA A 348 -3.51 -12.87 20.00
CA ALA A 348 -4.37 -11.72 19.81
C ALA A 348 -5.81 -12.09 19.41
N GLY A 349 -6.09 -13.36 19.12
CA GLY A 349 -7.42 -13.86 18.74
C GLY A 349 -7.73 -13.77 17.25
N PHE A 350 -6.70 -13.67 16.39
CA PHE A 350 -6.81 -13.57 14.94
C PHE A 350 -6.01 -14.66 14.20
N PRO A 351 -6.09 -15.94 14.59
CA PRO A 351 -5.41 -17.00 13.86
C PRO A 351 -5.93 -17.08 12.42
N PHE A 352 -5.10 -17.63 11.52
CA PHE A 352 -5.46 -17.83 10.13
C PHE A 352 -4.91 -19.16 9.61
N ASP A 353 -5.41 -19.60 8.47
CA ASP A 353 -4.87 -20.71 7.70
C ASP A 353 -4.65 -20.21 6.27
N SER A 354 -3.42 -20.24 5.80
CA SER A 354 -3.06 -19.85 4.44
C SER A 354 -2.89 -21.05 3.50
N ASN A 355 -3.11 -22.27 3.99
CA ASN A 355 -2.89 -23.51 3.26
C ASN A 355 -4.03 -23.83 2.27
N LEU A 356 -4.24 -22.95 1.31
CA LEU A 356 -5.16 -23.19 0.20
C LEU A 356 -4.59 -24.21 -0.77
N CYS A 357 -5.33 -25.30 -1.03
CA CYS A 357 -4.99 -26.36 -1.98
C CYS A 357 -3.54 -26.88 -1.82
N ASN A 358 -3.06 -26.98 -0.59
CA ASN A 358 -1.66 -27.28 -0.28
C ASN A 358 -0.67 -26.31 -0.96
N TYR A 359 -0.96 -25.02 -0.94
CA TYR A 359 -0.16 -23.95 -1.60
C TYR A 359 0.03 -24.16 -3.11
N SER A 360 -0.98 -24.74 -3.75
CA SER A 360 -0.96 -24.96 -5.18
C SER A 360 -1.16 -23.67 -5.96
N VAL A 361 -0.40 -23.50 -7.04
CA VAL A 361 -0.62 -22.44 -8.05
C VAL A 361 -1.92 -22.65 -8.86
N ALA A 362 -2.68 -23.70 -8.62
CA ALA A 362 -3.95 -24.00 -9.29
C ALA A 362 -5.01 -24.34 -8.24
N CYS A 363 -5.54 -23.33 -7.58
CA CYS A 363 -6.46 -23.47 -6.47
C CYS A 363 -7.88 -22.97 -6.78
N ILE A 364 -8.01 -21.70 -7.16
CA ILE A 364 -9.30 -21.02 -7.27
C ILE A 364 -10.06 -21.52 -8.49
N PRO A 365 -11.28 -22.07 -8.32
CA PRO A 365 -12.08 -22.55 -9.44
C PRO A 365 -12.65 -21.40 -10.27
N GLN A 366 -12.86 -21.68 -11.54
CA GLN A 366 -13.62 -20.84 -12.48
C GLN A 366 -14.50 -21.74 -13.36
N PRO A 367 -15.53 -21.21 -14.07
CA PRO A 367 -16.48 -22.02 -14.84
C PRO A 367 -15.84 -22.89 -15.92
N SER A 368 -14.70 -22.49 -16.47
CA SER A 368 -13.93 -23.27 -17.44
C SER A 368 -12.48 -22.81 -17.47
N GLY A 369 -11.59 -23.64 -18.02
CA GLY A 369 -10.16 -23.34 -18.08
C GLY A 369 -9.41 -23.84 -16.84
N ASN A 370 -8.20 -23.32 -16.62
CA ASN A 370 -7.35 -23.71 -15.51
C ASN A 370 -7.90 -23.15 -14.19
N ARG A 371 -7.63 -23.83 -13.08
CA ARG A 371 -7.77 -23.21 -11.76
C ARG A 371 -6.73 -22.11 -11.61
N LEU A 372 -7.05 -21.07 -10.81
CA LEU A 372 -6.25 -19.87 -10.68
C LEU A 372 -5.40 -19.88 -9.41
N ASP A 373 -4.27 -19.21 -9.45
CA ASP A 373 -3.35 -19.06 -8.32
C ASP A 373 -3.96 -18.15 -7.25
N ALA A 374 -3.96 -18.62 -6.00
CA ALA A 374 -4.44 -17.86 -4.85
C ALA A 374 -3.38 -16.95 -4.24
N LEU A 375 -2.12 -17.28 -4.42
CA LEU A 375 -0.95 -16.60 -3.85
C LEU A 375 -1.12 -16.32 -2.34
N ALA A 376 -1.53 -17.35 -1.57
CA ALA A 376 -1.93 -17.21 -0.17
C ALA A 376 -0.74 -17.20 0.82
N ASP A 377 0.49 -17.37 0.33
CA ASP A 377 1.70 -17.55 1.13
C ASP A 377 2.37 -16.25 1.57
N ARG A 378 1.74 -15.10 1.37
CA ARG A 378 2.33 -13.78 1.63
C ARG A 378 1.30 -12.69 1.85
N LEU A 379 1.73 -11.54 2.41
CA LEU A 379 0.96 -10.31 2.36
C LEU A 379 0.79 -9.84 0.91
N MET A 380 -0.42 -9.37 0.58
CA MET A 380 -0.70 -8.75 -0.70
C MET A 380 -0.35 -7.26 -0.69
N TRP A 381 0.24 -6.80 -1.78
CA TRP A 381 0.59 -5.40 -1.95
C TRP A 381 -0.68 -4.53 -2.04
N ARG A 382 -0.79 -3.34 -1.39
CA ARG A 382 0.19 -2.53 -0.66
C ARG A 382 0.10 -2.83 0.84
N LEU A 383 1.19 -2.59 1.57
CA LEU A 383 1.17 -2.32 3.00
C LEU A 383 0.95 -0.82 3.17
N ALA A 384 -0.30 -0.39 3.27
CA ALA A 384 -0.60 1.04 3.36
C ALA A 384 -0.29 1.58 4.76
N TYR A 385 0.46 2.69 4.83
CA TYR A 385 0.73 3.41 6.07
C TYR A 385 0.00 4.74 6.08
N ARG A 386 -0.59 5.08 7.22
CA ARG A 386 -1.23 6.37 7.45
C ARG A 386 -0.97 6.90 8.85
N ASN A 387 -0.66 8.19 8.93
CA ASN A 387 -0.58 8.93 10.19
C ASN A 387 -1.84 9.79 10.36
N PHE A 388 -2.65 9.46 11.37
CA PHE A 388 -3.86 10.22 11.73
C PHE A 388 -3.58 11.34 12.74
N GLY A 389 -2.31 11.61 13.08
CA GLY A 389 -1.91 12.55 14.13
C GLY A 389 -2.08 11.99 15.56
N ALA A 390 -3.22 11.39 15.86
CA ALA A 390 -3.47 10.74 17.15
C ALA A 390 -2.88 9.32 17.24
N HIS A 391 -2.67 8.67 16.12
CA HIS A 391 -2.05 7.35 16.00
C HIS A 391 -1.55 7.11 14.57
N GLU A 392 -0.63 6.18 14.44
CA GLU A 392 -0.16 5.65 13.17
C GLU A 392 -0.81 4.28 12.93
N ALA A 393 -1.10 3.97 11.66
CA ALA A 393 -1.70 2.70 11.28
C ALA A 393 -1.01 2.11 10.04
N LEU A 394 -0.84 0.78 10.06
CA LEU A 394 -0.56 -0.03 8.87
C LEU A 394 -1.81 -0.81 8.52
N LEU A 395 -2.15 -0.87 7.24
CA LEU A 395 -3.23 -1.72 6.74
C LEU A 395 -2.63 -2.77 5.82
N ALA A 396 -2.87 -4.04 6.16
CA ALA A 396 -2.36 -5.20 5.44
C ALA A 396 -3.50 -6.16 5.07
N SER A 397 -3.32 -6.93 4.00
CA SER A 397 -4.25 -7.99 3.62
C SER A 397 -3.53 -9.18 3.00
N HIS A 398 -4.14 -10.36 3.07
CA HIS A 398 -3.70 -11.56 2.39
C HIS A 398 -4.86 -12.54 2.15
N THR A 399 -4.63 -13.56 1.33
CA THR A 399 -5.61 -14.63 1.09
C THR A 399 -5.49 -15.71 2.16
N VAL A 400 -6.62 -16.24 2.64
CA VAL A 400 -6.68 -17.30 3.65
C VAL A 400 -7.69 -18.38 3.25
N ASP A 401 -7.52 -19.61 3.78
CA ASP A 401 -8.59 -20.60 3.82
C ASP A 401 -9.55 -20.26 4.97
N VAL A 402 -10.81 -20.08 4.65
CA VAL A 402 -11.83 -19.59 5.61
C VAL A 402 -12.34 -20.70 6.52
N ASP A 403 -12.40 -21.94 6.02
CA ASP A 403 -13.15 -23.04 6.64
C ASP A 403 -12.41 -24.39 6.64
N GLY A 404 -11.15 -24.42 6.20
CA GLY A 404 -10.32 -25.63 6.10
C GLY A 404 -10.75 -26.57 4.95
N SER A 405 -11.48 -26.04 3.96
CA SER A 405 -11.90 -26.80 2.79
C SER A 405 -11.53 -26.13 1.46
N ASP A 406 -10.42 -25.40 1.47
CA ASP A 406 -9.88 -24.63 0.34
C ASP A 406 -10.79 -23.46 -0.11
N HIS A 407 -11.62 -22.92 0.78
CA HIS A 407 -12.46 -21.77 0.50
C HIS A 407 -11.69 -20.47 0.74
N ALA A 408 -11.25 -19.80 -0.33
CA ALA A 408 -10.48 -18.58 -0.25
C ALA A 408 -11.31 -17.37 0.18
N GLY A 409 -10.82 -16.67 1.21
CA GLY A 409 -11.30 -15.35 1.65
C GLY A 409 -10.15 -14.36 1.79
N VAL A 410 -10.46 -13.07 1.85
CA VAL A 410 -9.44 -12.03 2.08
C VAL A 410 -9.46 -11.62 3.53
N ARG A 411 -8.35 -11.87 4.23
CA ARG A 411 -8.05 -11.41 5.57
C ARG A 411 -7.41 -10.03 5.50
N TRP A 412 -7.78 -9.13 6.42
CA TRP A 412 -7.18 -7.81 6.55
C TRP A 412 -6.93 -7.46 8.01
N TYR A 413 -5.95 -6.58 8.25
CA TYR A 413 -5.53 -6.13 9.57
C TYR A 413 -5.27 -4.62 9.56
N GLU A 414 -5.75 -3.93 10.59
CA GLU A 414 -5.24 -2.61 10.98
C GLU A 414 -4.29 -2.80 12.17
N ILE A 415 -3.03 -2.48 11.96
CA ILE A 415 -1.98 -2.55 12.97
C ILE A 415 -1.68 -1.12 13.41
N ARG A 416 -1.70 -0.84 14.70
CA ARG A 416 -1.37 0.47 15.29
C ARG A 416 -0.08 0.42 16.06
N ASP A 417 0.51 1.61 16.28
CA ASP A 417 1.78 1.82 17.00
C ASP A 417 2.96 1.04 16.41
N PRO A 418 3.18 1.11 15.07
CA PRO A 418 4.19 0.27 14.40
C PRO A 418 5.63 0.53 14.87
N GLY A 419 5.96 1.73 15.33
CA GLY A 419 7.29 2.11 15.84
C GLY A 419 7.43 2.01 17.37
N GLY A 420 6.41 1.50 18.06
CA GLY A 420 6.41 1.38 19.53
C GLY A 420 6.12 -0.04 19.99
N SER A 421 4.87 -0.31 20.31
CA SER A 421 4.38 -1.64 20.70
C SER A 421 3.24 -2.04 19.76
N PRO A 422 3.54 -2.54 18.56
CA PRO A 422 2.53 -2.80 17.55
C PRO A 422 1.50 -3.82 18.01
N PHE A 423 0.24 -3.54 17.70
CA PHE A 423 -0.88 -4.42 18.01
C PHE A 423 -1.94 -4.37 16.92
N VAL A 424 -2.72 -5.45 16.79
CA VAL A 424 -3.88 -5.47 15.90
C VAL A 424 -5.04 -4.71 16.56
N ALA A 425 -5.34 -3.54 16.01
CA ALA A 425 -6.48 -2.73 16.46
C ALA A 425 -7.80 -3.33 16.00
N GLN A 426 -7.81 -3.91 14.81
CA GLN A 426 -8.90 -4.69 14.26
C GLN A 426 -8.43 -5.59 13.13
N ALA A 427 -9.12 -6.70 12.92
CA ALA A 427 -8.91 -7.61 11.80
C ALA A 427 -10.22 -8.30 11.43
N GLY A 428 -10.33 -8.75 10.19
CA GLY A 428 -11.49 -9.49 9.72
C GLY A 428 -11.18 -10.30 8.46
N THR A 429 -12.04 -11.27 8.16
CA THR A 429 -11.99 -12.04 6.90
C THR A 429 -13.25 -11.78 6.10
N HIS A 430 -13.09 -11.40 4.84
CA HIS A 430 -14.20 -11.17 3.94
C HIS A 430 -14.44 -12.39 3.05
N ALA A 431 -15.51 -13.13 3.34
CA ALA A 431 -16.00 -14.28 2.60
C ALA A 431 -17.51 -14.42 2.83
N PRO A 432 -18.35 -13.55 2.23
CA PRO A 432 -19.77 -13.45 2.56
C PRO A 432 -20.62 -14.60 2.03
N ASP A 433 -20.12 -15.40 1.09
CA ASP A 433 -20.79 -16.54 0.47
C ASP A 433 -19.78 -17.64 0.08
N SER A 434 -20.18 -18.61 -0.72
CA SER A 434 -19.34 -19.72 -1.17
C SER A 434 -18.44 -19.43 -2.36
N ASP A 435 -18.50 -18.23 -2.95
CA ASP A 435 -17.54 -17.81 -3.99
C ASP A 435 -16.20 -17.45 -3.33
N HIS A 436 -15.11 -17.80 -4.01
CA HIS A 436 -13.76 -17.49 -3.53
C HIS A 436 -13.43 -16.02 -3.73
N ARG A 437 -12.74 -15.41 -2.75
CA ARG A 437 -12.19 -14.07 -2.82
C ARG A 437 -10.71 -14.11 -2.51
N TRP A 438 -9.89 -13.53 -3.41
CA TRP A 438 -8.44 -13.60 -3.30
C TRP A 438 -7.76 -12.42 -4.00
N MET A 439 -6.45 -12.33 -3.89
CA MET A 439 -5.63 -11.30 -4.53
C MET A 439 -6.11 -9.90 -4.14
N GLY A 440 -6.22 -9.69 -2.82
CA GLY A 440 -6.73 -8.45 -2.24
C GLY A 440 -5.73 -7.30 -2.29
N SER A 441 -6.24 -6.06 -2.23
CA SER A 441 -5.47 -4.86 -1.89
C SER A 441 -6.35 -3.94 -1.05
N ALA A 442 -5.77 -3.31 -0.04
CA ALA A 442 -6.51 -2.52 0.94
C ALA A 442 -5.93 -1.11 1.07
N ALA A 443 -6.78 -0.14 1.34
CA ALA A 443 -6.40 1.22 1.68
C ALA A 443 -7.35 1.82 2.74
N MET A 444 -6.90 2.88 3.40
CA MET A 444 -7.63 3.61 4.43
C MET A 444 -7.63 5.09 4.07
N ASP A 445 -8.81 5.71 4.03
CA ASP A 445 -8.95 7.13 3.72
C ASP A 445 -8.72 8.05 4.94
N GLY A 446 -8.81 9.36 4.72
CA GLY A 446 -8.62 10.37 5.77
C GLY A 446 -9.64 10.33 6.89
N ALA A 447 -10.81 9.71 6.69
CA ALA A 447 -11.80 9.50 7.73
C ALA A 447 -11.57 8.22 8.56
N GLY A 448 -10.62 7.38 8.14
CA GLY A 448 -10.39 6.05 8.72
C GLY A 448 -11.36 4.99 8.19
N ASP A 449 -12.01 5.27 7.07
CA ASP A 449 -12.81 4.29 6.36
C ASP A 449 -11.88 3.32 5.62
N VAL A 450 -12.19 2.02 5.64
CA VAL A 450 -11.37 0.97 5.03
C VAL A 450 -12.05 0.45 3.77
N ALA A 451 -11.30 0.36 2.69
CA ALA A 451 -11.72 -0.29 1.47
C ALA A 451 -10.80 -1.47 1.12
N LEU A 452 -11.39 -2.54 0.62
CA LEU A 452 -10.74 -3.76 0.19
C LEU A 452 -11.25 -4.13 -1.21
N GLY A 453 -10.35 -4.17 -2.20
CA GLY A 453 -10.61 -4.65 -3.54
C GLY A 453 -10.04 -6.05 -3.73
N TYR A 454 -10.66 -6.91 -4.54
CA TYR A 454 -10.25 -8.30 -4.71
C TYR A 454 -10.86 -8.93 -5.97
N SER A 455 -10.33 -10.08 -6.35
CA SER A 455 -10.92 -10.96 -7.37
C SER A 455 -11.94 -11.90 -6.74
N VAL A 456 -13.02 -12.20 -7.49
CA VAL A 456 -14.06 -13.18 -7.09
C VAL A 456 -14.26 -14.20 -8.19
N SER A 457 -14.31 -15.50 -7.85
CA SER A 457 -14.61 -16.57 -8.81
C SER A 457 -15.14 -17.83 -8.10
N SER A 458 -15.83 -18.68 -8.85
CA SER A 458 -16.22 -20.03 -8.43
C SER A 458 -16.43 -20.93 -9.65
N GLY A 459 -16.84 -22.18 -9.46
CA GLY A 459 -17.23 -23.06 -10.56
C GLY A 459 -18.38 -22.53 -11.44
N THR A 460 -19.10 -21.49 -10.99
CA THR A 460 -20.22 -20.87 -11.71
C THR A 460 -20.06 -19.36 -11.91
N THR A 461 -19.22 -18.70 -11.13
CA THR A 461 -18.94 -17.27 -11.24
C THR A 461 -17.64 -17.07 -12.00
N CYS A 462 -17.68 -16.35 -13.12
CA CYS A 462 -16.46 -15.96 -13.84
C CYS A 462 -15.62 -14.99 -13.01
N PRO A 463 -14.28 -15.06 -13.13
CA PRO A 463 -13.39 -14.13 -12.46
C PRO A 463 -13.80 -12.67 -12.65
N SER A 464 -14.15 -12.03 -11.57
CA SER A 464 -14.76 -10.70 -11.50
C SER A 464 -13.97 -9.81 -10.52
N ILE A 465 -14.14 -8.50 -10.65
CA ILE A 465 -13.51 -7.52 -9.78
C ILE A 465 -14.58 -6.93 -8.86
N ARG A 466 -14.41 -7.08 -7.55
CA ARG A 466 -15.31 -6.49 -6.54
C ARG A 466 -14.54 -5.71 -5.50
N TYR A 467 -15.28 -4.93 -4.74
CA TYR A 467 -14.78 -4.24 -3.55
C TYR A 467 -15.82 -4.25 -2.44
N ALA A 468 -15.32 -4.28 -1.21
CA ALA A 468 -16.06 -4.17 0.02
C ALA A 468 -15.39 -3.13 0.93
N GLY A 469 -16.04 -2.77 2.02
CA GLY A 469 -15.43 -1.85 2.96
C GLY A 469 -16.32 -1.57 4.16
N ARG A 470 -15.81 -0.68 5.00
CA ARG A 470 -16.46 -0.17 6.19
C ARG A 470 -16.13 1.29 6.40
N THR A 471 -17.02 2.01 7.04
CA THR A 471 -16.69 3.32 7.61
C THR A 471 -16.04 3.18 8.98
N ALA A 472 -15.36 4.22 9.44
CA ALA A 472 -14.77 4.24 10.78
C ALA A 472 -15.81 4.00 11.89
N SER A 473 -17.07 4.36 11.65
CA SER A 473 -18.19 4.15 12.59
C SER A 473 -18.81 2.75 12.56
N ASP A 474 -18.51 1.92 11.55
CA ASP A 474 -19.01 0.55 11.47
C ASP A 474 -18.33 -0.33 12.53
N PRO A 475 -18.92 -1.47 12.94
CA PRO A 475 -18.34 -2.36 13.94
C PRO A 475 -16.91 -2.80 13.57
N PRO A 476 -15.93 -2.69 14.49
CA PRO A 476 -14.54 -3.09 14.21
C PRO A 476 -14.42 -4.54 13.74
N GLY A 477 -13.46 -4.80 12.85
CA GLY A 477 -13.19 -6.15 12.34
C GLY A 477 -14.22 -6.68 11.36
N THR A 478 -15.17 -5.87 10.91
CA THR A 478 -16.19 -6.27 9.94
C THR A 478 -16.15 -5.42 8.69
N LEU A 479 -16.61 -5.98 7.56
CA LEU A 479 -16.97 -5.25 6.34
C LEU A 479 -18.47 -5.45 6.11
N PRO A 480 -19.32 -4.67 6.79
CA PRO A 480 -20.75 -4.99 6.89
C PRO A 480 -21.55 -4.57 5.65
N ARG A 481 -20.95 -3.82 4.73
CA ARG A 481 -21.62 -3.35 3.51
C ARG A 481 -21.60 -4.43 2.44
N THR A 482 -22.70 -4.58 1.70
CA THR A 482 -22.76 -5.48 0.54
C THR A 482 -21.71 -5.08 -0.48
N GLU A 483 -20.87 -6.04 -0.88
CA GLU A 483 -19.84 -5.82 -1.90
C GLU A 483 -20.44 -5.31 -3.22
N THR A 484 -19.70 -4.47 -3.93
CA THR A 484 -20.08 -3.93 -5.23
C THR A 484 -19.12 -4.41 -6.32
N ALA A 485 -19.67 -4.80 -7.47
CA ALA A 485 -18.84 -5.16 -8.63
C ALA A 485 -18.27 -3.88 -9.28
N LEU A 486 -16.95 -3.77 -9.32
CA LEU A 486 -16.29 -2.83 -10.22
C LEU A 486 -16.44 -3.30 -11.66
N LEU A 487 -16.33 -4.62 -11.86
CA LEU A 487 -16.61 -5.29 -13.12
C LEU A 487 -17.08 -6.73 -12.86
N GLN A 488 -18.19 -7.11 -13.47
CA GLN A 488 -18.60 -8.50 -13.58
C GLN A 488 -17.91 -9.13 -14.79
N GLY A 489 -17.03 -10.11 -14.54
CA GLY A 489 -16.32 -10.84 -15.59
C GLY A 489 -17.28 -11.70 -16.42
N THR A 490 -17.00 -11.83 -17.71
CA THR A 490 -17.75 -12.66 -18.67
C THR A 490 -16.87 -13.73 -19.31
N GLY A 491 -15.64 -13.87 -18.85
CA GLY A 491 -14.64 -14.74 -19.40
C GLY A 491 -13.86 -15.51 -18.35
N THR A 492 -13.06 -16.47 -18.80
CA THR A 492 -12.20 -17.33 -17.99
C THR A 492 -10.80 -17.44 -18.59
N GLN A 493 -9.82 -17.70 -17.72
CA GLN A 493 -8.43 -17.91 -18.11
C GLN A 493 -8.17 -19.33 -18.55
N SER A 494 -7.36 -19.49 -19.59
CA SER A 494 -6.81 -20.78 -20.01
C SER A 494 -5.29 -20.71 -20.18
N TRP A 495 -4.67 -21.89 -20.31
CA TRP A 495 -3.25 -22.08 -20.59
C TRP A 495 -2.30 -21.97 -19.39
N THR A 496 -2.57 -21.12 -18.42
CA THR A 496 -1.79 -20.99 -17.19
C THR A 496 -2.70 -20.83 -15.98
N SER A 497 -2.19 -21.16 -14.79
CA SER A 497 -2.87 -20.89 -13.53
C SER A 497 -2.48 -19.53 -12.93
N ARG A 498 -1.38 -18.89 -13.39
CA ARG A 498 -0.91 -17.61 -12.85
C ARG A 498 -1.98 -16.52 -12.98
N TRP A 499 -2.29 -15.86 -11.87
CA TRP A 499 -3.33 -14.83 -11.78
C TRP A 499 -2.85 -13.62 -11.01
N GLY A 500 -2.91 -12.44 -11.62
CA GLY A 500 -2.72 -11.16 -10.97
C GLY A 500 -1.32 -10.90 -10.41
N ASP A 501 -0.81 -11.74 -9.57
CA ASP A 501 0.32 -11.63 -8.64
C ASP A 501 0.15 -10.50 -7.63
N TYR A 502 -0.42 -9.37 -8.03
CA TYR A 502 -0.87 -8.27 -7.18
C TYR A 502 -1.97 -7.44 -7.86
N SER A 503 -2.60 -6.61 -7.08
CA SER A 503 -3.52 -5.55 -7.46
C SER A 503 -3.21 -4.30 -6.64
N SER A 504 -3.80 -3.15 -6.93
CA SER A 504 -3.56 -1.95 -6.12
C SER A 504 -4.82 -1.19 -5.79
N MET A 505 -4.96 -0.87 -4.50
CA MET A 505 -5.91 0.07 -3.95
C MET A 505 -5.15 1.29 -3.43
N SER A 506 -5.48 2.49 -3.89
CA SER A 506 -4.88 3.75 -3.47
C SER A 506 -5.95 4.73 -3.03
N VAL A 507 -5.56 5.74 -2.25
CA VAL A 507 -6.42 6.88 -1.89
C VAL A 507 -6.02 8.10 -2.69
N ASP A 508 -6.99 8.81 -3.24
CA ASP A 508 -6.79 10.02 -4.03
C ASP A 508 -6.21 11.15 -3.17
N PRO A 509 -4.99 11.61 -3.44
CA PRO A 509 -4.34 12.66 -2.64
C PRO A 509 -5.01 14.04 -2.79
N ALA A 510 -5.92 14.21 -3.76
CA ALA A 510 -6.62 15.48 -3.96
C ALA A 510 -7.76 15.68 -2.98
N ASP A 511 -8.41 14.62 -2.50
CA ASP A 511 -9.54 14.71 -1.58
C ASP A 511 -9.40 13.83 -0.32
N ASP A 512 -8.38 12.98 -0.29
CA ASP A 512 -8.07 12.03 0.80
C ASP A 512 -9.25 11.10 1.17
N CYS A 513 -10.16 10.88 0.22
CA CYS A 513 -11.43 10.16 0.39
C CYS A 513 -11.75 9.16 -0.72
N THR A 514 -11.34 9.46 -1.95
CA THR A 514 -11.69 8.64 -3.11
C THR A 514 -10.70 7.48 -3.23
N PHE A 515 -11.21 6.26 -3.17
CA PHE A 515 -10.43 5.05 -3.43
C PHE A 515 -10.34 4.79 -4.92
N TRP A 516 -9.16 4.40 -5.38
CA TRP A 516 -8.88 3.92 -6.73
C TRP A 516 -8.40 2.48 -6.69
N TYR A 517 -8.97 1.62 -7.54
CA TYR A 517 -8.65 0.20 -7.57
C TYR A 517 -8.43 -0.29 -9.00
N THR A 518 -7.43 -1.16 -9.17
CA THR A 518 -7.20 -1.87 -10.43
C THR A 518 -6.95 -3.35 -10.20
N GLN A 519 -7.49 -4.18 -11.11
CA GLN A 519 -7.33 -5.63 -11.09
C GLN A 519 -7.55 -6.22 -12.48
N GLN A 520 -7.11 -7.46 -12.66
CA GLN A 520 -7.25 -8.29 -13.85
C GLN A 520 -8.66 -8.88 -14.00
N TYR A 521 -9.10 -9.08 -15.23
CA TYR A 521 -10.30 -9.83 -15.58
C TYR A 521 -10.22 -10.44 -16.99
N TYR A 522 -11.21 -11.27 -17.37
CA TYR A 522 -11.36 -11.79 -18.71
C TYR A 522 -12.72 -11.47 -19.31
N ALA A 523 -12.74 -11.09 -20.59
CA ALA A 523 -13.96 -10.77 -21.35
C ALA A 523 -14.48 -11.92 -22.19
N ALA A 524 -13.71 -13.00 -22.35
CA ALA A 524 -14.07 -14.18 -23.14
C ALA A 524 -13.67 -15.46 -22.42
N LEU A 525 -14.46 -16.52 -22.60
CA LEU A 525 -14.19 -17.83 -22.01
C LEU A 525 -12.93 -18.46 -22.62
N ASN A 526 -12.19 -19.21 -21.80
CA ASN A 526 -10.97 -19.92 -22.18
C ASN A 526 -9.97 -19.02 -22.94
N SER A 527 -9.79 -17.81 -22.45
CA SER A 527 -8.95 -16.78 -23.07
C SER A 527 -7.55 -16.74 -22.49
N THR A 528 -6.58 -16.32 -23.30
CA THR A 528 -5.22 -15.94 -22.88
C THR A 528 -5.04 -14.43 -22.88
N ALA A 529 -6.09 -13.65 -23.21
CA ALA A 529 -6.04 -12.20 -23.34
C ALA A 529 -6.67 -11.55 -22.11
N TRP A 530 -5.92 -11.49 -21.00
CA TRP A 530 -6.37 -10.75 -19.82
C TRP A 530 -6.49 -9.26 -20.13
N LYS A 531 -7.38 -8.63 -19.43
CA LYS A 531 -7.60 -7.18 -19.39
C LYS A 531 -7.52 -6.69 -17.96
N THR A 532 -7.41 -5.39 -17.77
CA THR A 532 -7.54 -4.77 -16.47
C THR A 532 -8.67 -3.75 -16.45
N ARG A 533 -9.21 -3.51 -15.29
CA ARG A 533 -10.19 -2.45 -15.04
C ARG A 533 -9.64 -1.50 -13.99
N ILE A 534 -9.80 -0.20 -14.22
CA ILE A 534 -9.53 0.84 -13.25
C ILE A 534 -10.86 1.45 -12.85
N GLY A 535 -11.07 1.67 -11.55
CA GLY A 535 -12.26 2.36 -11.07
C GLY A 535 -12.05 3.04 -9.75
N SER A 536 -12.94 3.99 -9.44
CA SER A 536 -12.91 4.73 -8.19
C SER A 536 -14.29 4.79 -7.54
N PHE A 537 -14.29 4.88 -6.23
CA PHE A 537 -15.49 5.05 -5.40
C PHE A 537 -15.11 5.81 -4.12
N ARG A 538 -16.11 6.31 -3.40
CA ARG A 538 -15.91 7.05 -2.15
C ARG A 538 -17.07 6.79 -1.21
N PHE A 539 -16.78 6.62 0.07
CA PHE A 539 -17.81 6.63 1.10
C PHE A 539 -18.44 8.03 1.18
N PRO A 540 -19.77 8.14 1.22
CA PRO A 540 -20.44 9.44 1.28
C PRO A 540 -20.08 10.24 2.52
N GLU A 541 -19.69 9.56 3.58
CA GLU A 541 -19.30 10.11 4.87
C GLU A 541 -17.94 10.80 4.81
N CYS A 542 -17.00 10.31 3.99
CA CYS A 542 -15.68 10.93 3.86
C CYS A 542 -15.79 12.31 3.18
N GLY A 543 -15.12 13.28 3.77
CA GLY A 543 -15.24 14.70 3.38
C GLY A 543 -16.54 15.39 3.83
N SER A 544 -17.48 14.66 4.44
CA SER A 544 -18.54 15.26 5.23
C SER A 544 -17.98 15.54 6.62
N CYS A 545 -17.90 16.81 6.98
CA CYS A 545 -17.44 17.17 8.32
C CYS A 545 -18.39 16.57 9.36
N PRO A 546 -17.87 15.79 10.34
CA PRO A 546 -18.67 15.34 11.45
C PRO A 546 -19.24 16.55 12.18
N LEU A 547 -20.42 16.39 12.78
CA LEU A 547 -20.94 17.40 13.70
C LEU A 547 -20.01 17.46 14.89
N LEU A 548 -19.08 18.42 14.88
CA LEU A 548 -18.15 18.62 15.98
C LEU A 548 -18.89 19.24 17.17
N GLY A 549 -18.71 18.63 18.34
CA GLY A 549 -19.18 19.18 19.59
C GLY A 549 -18.56 20.55 19.86
N ARG A 550 -19.09 21.25 20.86
CA ARG A 550 -18.61 22.57 21.25
C ARG A 550 -17.82 22.51 22.54
N PRO A 551 -16.56 22.95 22.51
CA PRO A 551 -15.81 23.08 23.74
C PRO A 551 -16.29 24.30 24.54
N PHE A 552 -16.39 24.16 25.86
CA PHE A 552 -16.67 25.27 26.76
C PHE A 552 -15.34 25.80 27.32
N LEU A 553 -14.97 27.02 26.94
CA LEU A 553 -13.71 27.65 27.34
C LEU A 553 -13.80 28.30 28.71
N ALA A 554 -12.85 28.00 29.57
CA ALA A 554 -12.58 28.71 30.82
C ALA A 554 -11.21 29.41 30.73
N VAL A 555 -11.13 30.63 31.24
CA VAL A 555 -9.92 31.46 31.24
C VAL A 555 -9.56 31.81 32.68
N ALA A 556 -8.33 31.47 33.07
CA ALA A 556 -7.74 31.87 34.34
C ALA A 556 -6.48 32.70 34.10
N ARG A 557 -6.27 33.75 34.90
CA ARG A 557 -5.11 34.66 34.74
C ARG A 557 -4.31 34.73 36.02
N GLU A 558 -3.03 34.39 35.93
CA GLU A 558 -1.99 34.70 36.93
C GLU A 558 -0.81 35.31 36.16
N ALA A 559 -0.72 36.66 36.18
CA ALA A 559 0.28 37.39 35.41
C ALA A 559 1.71 36.87 35.65
N PRO A 560 2.53 36.61 34.64
CA PRO A 560 2.28 36.93 33.22
C PRO A 560 1.55 35.82 32.40
N THR A 561 1.04 34.80 33.09
CA THR A 561 0.46 33.60 32.43
C THR A 561 -1.06 33.67 32.33
N THR A 562 -1.61 33.36 31.16
CA THR A 562 -3.04 33.09 30.94
C THR A 562 -3.19 31.59 30.73
N LEU A 563 -3.96 30.91 31.59
CA LEU A 563 -4.35 29.51 31.43
C LEU A 563 -5.71 29.46 30.78
N LEU A 564 -5.76 28.84 29.62
CA LEU A 564 -6.97 28.48 28.90
C LEU A 564 -7.26 26.99 29.15
N SER A 565 -8.49 26.65 29.49
CA SER A 565 -8.93 25.26 29.60
C SER A 565 -10.31 25.10 28.99
N TRP A 566 -10.59 23.97 28.38
CA TRP A 566 -11.90 23.71 27.76
C TRP A 566 -12.34 22.26 27.95
N THR A 567 -13.65 22.04 27.79
CA THR A 567 -14.22 20.69 27.83
C THR A 567 -13.92 19.94 26.56
N GLU A 568 -13.75 18.62 26.65
CA GLU A 568 -13.75 17.77 25.47
C GLU A 568 -15.03 17.99 24.66
N ALA A 569 -14.89 18.04 23.34
CA ALA A 569 -15.99 18.18 22.40
C ALA A 569 -16.18 16.87 21.64
N GLU A 570 -17.43 16.50 21.41
CA GLU A 570 -17.78 15.29 20.67
C GLU A 570 -17.17 15.33 19.25
N ASN A 571 -16.58 14.24 18.81
CA ASN A 571 -15.91 14.07 17.51
C ASN A 571 -14.71 15.02 17.26
N ALA A 572 -14.19 15.71 18.27
CA ALA A 572 -13.01 16.54 18.12
C ALA A 572 -11.73 15.69 18.12
N ALA A 573 -10.85 15.91 17.15
CA ALA A 573 -9.50 15.37 17.16
C ALA A 573 -8.51 16.35 17.80
N ALA A 574 -8.74 17.65 17.62
CA ALA A 574 -7.92 18.72 18.18
C ALA A 574 -8.74 20.01 18.33
N TYR A 575 -8.07 21.10 18.72
CA TYR A 575 -8.70 22.40 18.96
C TYR A 575 -7.84 23.55 18.42
N ASP A 576 -8.51 24.54 17.82
CA ASP A 576 -7.91 25.83 17.50
C ASP A 576 -8.23 26.85 18.58
N VAL A 577 -7.24 27.64 18.96
CA VAL A 577 -7.39 28.75 19.90
C VAL A 577 -7.13 30.06 19.18
N ILE A 578 -8.09 30.96 19.21
CA ILE A 578 -8.05 32.26 18.53
C ILE A 578 -8.09 33.35 19.58
N ARG A 579 -7.24 34.37 19.42
CA ARG A 579 -7.17 35.54 20.30
C ARG A 579 -7.48 36.83 19.52
N GLY A 580 -8.15 37.76 20.17
CA GLY A 580 -8.39 39.05 19.59
C GLY A 580 -8.46 40.20 20.61
N ASP A 581 -8.56 41.42 20.07
CA ASP A 581 -8.69 42.65 20.81
C ASP A 581 -10.16 43.00 21.07
N LEU A 582 -10.53 43.13 22.34
CA LEU A 582 -11.90 43.42 22.75
C LEU A 582 -12.33 44.87 22.42
N ASP A 583 -11.38 45.83 22.43
CA ASP A 583 -11.69 47.22 22.13
C ASP A 583 -11.94 47.43 20.64
N VAL A 584 -11.16 46.76 19.79
CA VAL A 584 -11.40 46.74 18.33
C VAL A 584 -12.74 46.08 18.03
N LEU A 585 -13.09 44.96 18.68
CA LEU A 585 -14.36 44.28 18.50
C LEU A 585 -15.55 45.18 18.90
N ARG A 586 -15.45 45.90 20.03
CA ARG A 586 -16.50 46.81 20.53
C ARG A 586 -16.66 48.03 19.64
N SER A 587 -15.56 48.66 19.24
CA SER A 587 -15.61 49.85 18.38
C SER A 587 -16.02 49.53 16.95
N GLY A 588 -15.78 48.32 16.49
CA GLY A 588 -16.23 47.79 15.19
C GLY A 588 -17.63 47.28 15.17
N GLY A 589 -18.44 47.49 16.24
CA GLY A 589 -19.82 47.05 16.28
C GLY A 589 -20.02 45.52 16.33
N GLY A 590 -19.00 44.78 16.79
CA GLY A 590 -19.04 43.33 16.88
C GLY A 590 -18.46 42.61 15.65
N ASP A 591 -17.75 43.29 14.78
CA ASP A 591 -17.03 42.70 13.66
C ASP A 591 -15.76 42.00 14.15
N PHE A 592 -15.72 40.67 14.04
CA PHE A 592 -14.60 39.84 14.45
C PHE A 592 -13.40 39.90 13.51
N GLY A 593 -13.61 40.17 12.21
CA GLY A 593 -12.54 40.16 11.20
C GLY A 593 -11.35 41.02 11.57
N PRO A 594 -11.52 42.34 11.76
CA PRO A 594 -10.41 43.23 12.14
C PRO A 594 -9.98 43.07 13.59
N ALA A 595 -10.78 42.43 14.46
CA ALA A 595 -10.50 42.26 15.88
C ALA A 595 -9.63 41.04 16.20
N VAL A 596 -9.40 40.11 15.27
CA VAL A 596 -8.50 38.97 15.46
C VAL A 596 -7.05 39.45 15.52
N LEU A 597 -6.33 39.08 16.56
CA LEU A 597 -4.89 39.37 16.76
C LEU A 597 -3.99 38.20 16.33
N GLY A 598 -4.52 36.97 16.31
CA GLY A 598 -3.76 35.81 15.90
C GLY A 598 -4.34 34.46 16.37
N CYS A 599 -3.66 33.42 15.95
CA CYS A 599 -3.87 32.04 16.36
C CYS A 599 -2.78 31.63 17.36
N PRO A 600 -3.01 31.72 18.68
CA PRO A 600 -2.05 31.29 19.68
C PRO A 600 -1.68 29.82 19.59
N ALA A 601 -2.60 28.98 19.14
CA ALA A 601 -2.35 27.56 18.88
C ALA A 601 -3.37 27.01 17.89
N ALA A 602 -2.93 26.15 16.98
CA ALA A 602 -3.74 25.38 16.05
C ALA A 602 -3.54 23.89 16.34
N ASP A 603 -4.57 23.09 16.09
CA ASP A 603 -4.56 21.63 16.19
C ASP A 603 -4.05 21.08 17.54
N VAL A 604 -4.39 21.75 18.64
CA VAL A 604 -4.00 21.33 19.99
C VAL A 604 -4.83 20.14 20.44
N VAL A 605 -4.21 18.99 20.67
CA VAL A 605 -4.90 17.78 21.19
C VAL A 605 -5.27 17.91 22.67
N ALA A 606 -4.48 18.67 23.45
CA ALA A 606 -4.77 18.91 24.85
C ALA A 606 -5.99 19.83 25.04
N THR A 607 -6.69 19.69 26.16
CA THR A 607 -7.80 20.56 26.56
C THR A 607 -7.35 21.75 27.43
N THR A 608 -6.06 22.04 27.43
CA THR A 608 -5.47 23.16 28.15
C THR A 608 -4.34 23.80 27.34
N LEU A 609 -4.17 25.10 27.48
CA LEU A 609 -3.10 25.88 26.87
C LEU A 609 -2.62 26.98 27.83
N GLU A 610 -1.33 27.04 28.07
CA GLU A 610 -0.71 28.15 28.83
C GLU A 610 -0.11 29.17 27.85
N LEU A 611 -0.50 30.43 27.98
CA LEU A 611 0.02 31.54 27.21
C LEU A 611 0.78 32.49 28.16
N VAL A 612 2.06 32.70 27.87
CA VAL A 612 2.84 33.77 28.51
C VAL A 612 2.74 35.00 27.63
N GLU A 613 2.00 36.01 28.11
CA GLU A 613 1.72 37.20 27.30
C GLU A 613 1.70 38.45 28.14
N GLU A 614 1.99 39.60 27.50
CA GLU A 614 1.90 40.91 28.14
C GLU A 614 0.44 41.24 28.48
N ASP A 615 0.24 41.95 29.59
CA ASP A 615 -1.06 42.48 29.92
C ASP A 615 -1.52 43.51 28.90
N PRO A 616 -2.80 43.49 28.49
CA PRO A 616 -3.33 44.54 27.66
C PRO A 616 -3.23 45.88 28.40
N GLY A 617 -3.14 47.01 27.66
CA GLY A 617 -3.11 48.33 28.25
C GLY A 617 -4.27 48.59 29.22
N ALA A 618 -4.12 49.51 30.18
CA ALA A 618 -5.15 49.84 31.16
C ALA A 618 -6.47 50.24 30.47
N GLY A 619 -7.54 49.49 30.70
CA GLY A 619 -8.84 49.69 30.10
C GLY A 619 -9.12 48.82 28.87
N SER A 620 -8.13 48.06 28.39
CA SER A 620 -8.22 47.12 27.25
C SER A 620 -8.32 45.68 27.77
N ALA A 621 -8.81 44.77 26.90
CA ALA A 621 -8.89 43.33 27.20
C ALA A 621 -8.72 42.50 25.93
N PHE A 622 -8.20 41.28 26.10
CA PHE A 622 -8.23 40.27 25.04
C PHE A 622 -9.52 39.44 25.15
N TRP A 623 -9.96 38.88 24.04
CA TRP A 623 -10.92 37.81 23.99
C TRP A 623 -10.28 36.56 23.41
N TYR A 624 -10.80 35.39 23.79
CA TYR A 624 -10.37 34.10 23.30
C TYR A 624 -11.58 33.30 22.83
N LEU A 625 -11.40 32.54 21.80
CA LEU A 625 -12.35 31.56 21.30
C LEU A 625 -11.61 30.24 21.10
N VAL A 626 -12.32 29.15 21.30
CA VAL A 626 -11.84 27.79 20.99
C VAL A 626 -12.87 27.11 20.13
N ARG A 627 -12.42 26.41 19.11
CA ARG A 627 -13.26 25.53 18.28
C ARG A 627 -12.62 24.14 18.20
N ALA A 628 -13.47 23.11 18.07
CA ALA A 628 -13.03 21.77 17.77
C ALA A 628 -12.59 21.68 16.31
N THR A 629 -11.57 20.84 16.04
CA THR A 629 -11.13 20.48 14.68
C THR A 629 -11.10 18.96 14.56
N ALA A 630 -11.34 18.45 13.35
CA ALA A 630 -11.15 17.04 13.03
C ALA A 630 -11.01 16.89 11.52
N LEU A 631 -9.95 16.23 11.06
CA LEU A 631 -9.75 15.84 9.66
C LEU A 631 -9.93 17.02 8.66
N GLY A 632 -9.37 18.19 8.97
CA GLY A 632 -9.56 19.39 8.15
C GLY A 632 -10.93 20.07 8.31
N CYS A 633 -11.82 19.54 9.15
CA CYS A 633 -13.11 20.12 9.47
C CYS A 633 -13.01 21.08 10.64
N LEU A 634 -13.63 22.23 10.51
CA LEU A 634 -13.66 23.27 11.54
C LEU A 634 -15.02 23.30 12.22
N GLY A 635 -15.03 23.17 13.54
CA GLY A 635 -16.22 23.40 14.37
C GLY A 635 -16.61 24.88 14.39
N THR A 636 -17.81 25.15 14.85
CA THR A 636 -18.28 26.54 15.02
C THR A 636 -17.70 27.19 16.28
N LEU A 637 -17.43 28.48 16.18
CA LEU A 637 -17.11 29.35 17.31
C LEU A 637 -18.37 29.95 17.98
N ALA A 638 -19.57 29.62 17.47
CA ALA A 638 -20.83 30.22 17.86
C ALA A 638 -21.56 29.43 18.96
N ASP A 639 -22.35 30.13 19.81
CA ASP A 639 -23.26 29.52 20.77
C ASP A 639 -24.62 29.19 20.14
N GLU A 640 -25.28 28.11 20.56
CA GLU A 640 -26.65 27.79 20.16
C GLU A 640 -27.62 28.90 20.57
N GLY A 641 -28.42 29.38 19.60
CA GLY A 641 -29.53 30.30 19.84
C GLY A 641 -29.22 31.78 19.58
N THR A 642 -28.02 32.15 19.16
CA THR A 642 -27.75 33.54 18.77
C THR A 642 -27.73 33.67 17.24
N VAL A 643 -28.55 34.55 16.69
CA VAL A 643 -28.60 34.93 15.24
C VAL A 643 -27.23 35.45 14.76
N ALA A 644 -26.35 35.81 15.65
CA ALA A 644 -25.00 36.36 15.40
C ALA A 644 -23.91 35.28 15.22
N GLY A 645 -24.23 33.99 15.39
CA GLY A 645 -23.22 32.90 15.35
C GLY A 645 -22.54 32.78 13.97
N GLY A 646 -23.32 32.84 12.90
CA GLY A 646 -22.76 32.76 11.55
C GLY A 646 -21.89 33.98 11.16
N ALA A 647 -22.15 35.14 11.76
CA ALA A 647 -21.32 36.34 11.55
C ALA A 647 -19.96 36.25 12.29
N ARG A 648 -19.91 35.56 13.44
CA ARG A 648 -18.66 35.31 14.16
C ARG A 648 -17.73 34.40 13.39
N ASP A 649 -18.21 33.24 12.97
CA ASP A 649 -17.41 32.29 12.19
C ASP A 649 -16.93 32.91 10.87
N ALA A 650 -17.81 33.59 10.15
CA ALA A 650 -17.45 34.28 8.91
C ALA A 650 -16.45 35.42 9.14
N GLY A 651 -16.59 36.21 10.22
CA GLY A 651 -15.68 37.29 10.57
C GLY A 651 -14.29 36.77 10.94
N VAL A 652 -14.21 35.71 11.74
CA VAL A 652 -12.93 35.10 12.10
C VAL A 652 -12.29 34.46 10.86
N ALA A 653 -13.02 33.73 10.04
CA ALA A 653 -12.51 33.11 8.81
C ALA A 653 -11.99 34.14 7.78
N ALA A 654 -12.57 35.34 7.76
CA ALA A 654 -12.13 36.42 6.86
C ALA A 654 -10.83 37.11 7.32
N SER A 655 -10.38 36.87 8.54
CA SER A 655 -9.13 37.45 9.07
C SER A 655 -7.91 36.70 8.53
N ALA A 656 -6.92 37.43 8.05
CA ALA A 656 -5.61 36.89 7.66
C ALA A 656 -4.78 36.35 8.85
N GLN A 657 -5.25 36.53 10.08
CA GLN A 657 -4.56 36.16 11.34
C GLN A 657 -5.27 35.03 12.08
N THR A 658 -6.26 34.40 11.50
CA THR A 658 -6.93 33.22 12.06
C THR A 658 -6.03 31.97 11.99
N CYS A 659 -6.44 30.91 12.68
CA CYS A 659 -5.78 29.60 12.54
C CYS A 659 -5.92 29.07 11.09
N PRO A 660 -4.90 28.41 10.57
CA PRO A 660 -4.85 27.87 9.21
C PRO A 660 -5.92 26.83 8.90
#